data_fc5e6edee7ab935ca490c2723ee7e771
#
_entry.id   fc5e6edee7ab935ca490c2723ee7e771
#
_cell.length_a   1.000
_cell.length_b   1.000
_cell.length_c   1.000
_cell.angle_alpha   90.00
_cell.angle_beta   90.00
_cell.angle_gamma   90.00
#
_symmetry.space_group_name_H-M   'P 1'
#
loop_
_entity.id
_entity.type
_entity.pdbx_description
1 polymer ?
#
loop_
_entity_poly.entity_id
_entity_poly.type
_entity_poly.pdbx_seq_one_letter_code
_entity_poly.pdbx_strand_id
1 'polypeptide(L)'
;MTRLKTKLSALLPFIGLLCAQAQRDMKTINDGWFFRKASTENWQPVNVPHTYNLDAYSQRNYYMGKAFYQKSFVLPEVPQGKRCFLKIDAASKAADLTLNGQKIGSHAGGYSAFTFDITPYIQKNNTIEITVDNSRKDITPISADFTFWGGIYRDVWLITTSEQHFNLLNHGSDGIFISTPHVDEKEATIEIRSEITNDATEKATLEVIHQIYDPQGKLQQTLKQRLSVKAGETQTVRKTSAIGQPQLWSPESPRLYEIVTTLRNPKTGMELDRSTHKTGFRWFSFDGEKGFSLNGKPYKLRGVNRHQDQAPVGVALDDEAHRRDIRLIKEMGCNFIRIAHYPQDDALVEACDEMGLLAWEEIPIINIVPDTPGYDDNCETNLTEMIRQHYNHPSIIAWGYMNEILLTAPGPDRPEWPACRERTVKLAQRLEKTLKQEDPYRASVMAFNMTNLYNEIGLDLVDVSGWNLYHGWYVGQLNDFNRWMEDQHARYPKRPTIISEWGAGSDRRLHSRHPKAFDFSIEYQQTYVEHYLPFIEGTEYISGCTYWNFIDFNVAARQESMPRVNNKGLFYNDRTPKDVSYYFKAMWRKDTPVLHIASRDWPVRTGDKNEKHPVKIYTNLDEVELIINGKSIGKQRPANCHTVFNVTLPYGTSTLKAQGYKNGQMVEDVMVLRLDAMPDLAKGDELAINVGSDCAFTSDVSGLTWLPDQPYSKGSWGYIEGKARSTTSEIENTTDGPLYQTWRENLRAYQIDAPSGTYEVELLMADVSRSRPQLANLLGRGDDGQAIADSRFNITICGRRVETDFSPADGGHYRQAFRRRYIIQNKENKIDVLFETLKGKCHLTGIKIRKL
;
A
#
# COMPACT_ATOMS: atom_id res chain seq x y z
N MET A 1 -38.28 -63.81 -1.26
CA MET A 1 -39.64 -63.64 -1.77
C MET A 1 -40.34 -62.59 -0.95
N THR A 2 -40.45 -61.35 -1.45
CA THR A 2 -41.55 -60.47 -1.06
C THR A 2 -41.57 -59.30 -2.08
N ARG A 3 -42.72 -59.11 -2.66
CA ARG A 3 -42.93 -58.24 -3.85
C ARG A 3 -42.90 -56.76 -3.54
N LEU A 4 -42.13 -56.03 -4.34
CA LEU A 4 -42.20 -54.57 -4.45
C LEU A 4 -43.44 -54.18 -5.28
N LYS A 5 -44.36 -53.38 -4.72
CA LYS A 5 -45.41 -52.71 -5.44
C LYS A 5 -44.99 -51.35 -5.92
N THR A 6 -44.78 -51.17 -7.21
CA THR A 6 -44.55 -49.93 -7.91
C THR A 6 -45.88 -49.15 -7.94
N LYS A 7 -45.85 -47.91 -7.37
CA LYS A 7 -46.91 -46.94 -7.62
C LYS A 7 -46.41 -45.98 -8.72
N LEU A 8 -47.09 -46.05 -9.86
CA LEU A 8 -46.99 -45.07 -10.95
C LEU A 8 -47.70 -43.79 -10.49
N SER A 9 -46.98 -42.70 -10.29
CA SER A 9 -47.53 -41.36 -10.14
C SER A 9 -47.42 -40.64 -11.49
N ALA A 10 -48.55 -40.23 -12.02
CA ALA A 10 -48.64 -39.48 -13.29
C ALA A 10 -47.98 -38.10 -13.13
N LEU A 11 -46.95 -37.85 -13.94
CA LEU A 11 -46.41 -36.51 -14.15
C LEU A 11 -47.37 -35.77 -15.11
N LEU A 12 -48.06 -34.78 -14.59
CA LEU A 12 -48.63 -33.70 -15.40
C LEU A 12 -47.49 -32.77 -15.85
N PRO A 13 -47.40 -32.42 -17.12
CA PRO A 13 -46.42 -31.44 -17.57
C PRO A 13 -46.90 -30.05 -17.14
N PHE A 14 -46.21 -29.45 -16.17
CA PHE A 14 -46.30 -28.03 -15.92
C PHE A 14 -45.61 -27.33 -17.14
N ILE A 15 -46.43 -26.89 -18.10
CA ILE A 15 -46.03 -25.92 -19.08
C ILE A 15 -45.94 -24.59 -18.35
N GLY A 16 -44.79 -24.37 -17.72
CA GLY A 16 -44.41 -23.03 -17.28
C GLY A 16 -44.13 -22.21 -18.53
N LEU A 17 -45.00 -21.25 -18.82
CA LEU A 17 -44.62 -20.13 -19.69
C LEU A 17 -43.36 -19.49 -19.11
N LEU A 18 -42.24 -19.80 -19.67
CA LEU A 18 -41.04 -18.99 -19.55
C LEU A 18 -41.36 -17.65 -20.22
N CYS A 19 -41.95 -16.72 -19.51
CA CYS A 19 -41.79 -15.30 -19.83
C CYS A 19 -40.31 -15.01 -19.76
N ALA A 20 -39.68 -14.79 -20.90
CA ALA A 20 -38.32 -14.28 -20.95
C ALA A 20 -38.32 -12.96 -20.17
N GLN A 21 -37.83 -13.00 -18.94
CA GLN A 21 -37.67 -11.80 -18.12
C GLN A 21 -36.63 -10.92 -18.81
N ALA A 22 -36.97 -9.66 -19.06
CA ALA A 22 -36.09 -8.68 -19.65
C ALA A 22 -35.15 -8.12 -18.58
N GLN A 23 -34.42 -8.97 -17.90
CA GLN A 23 -33.51 -8.62 -16.83
C GLN A 23 -32.16 -8.20 -17.37
N ARG A 24 -31.47 -7.27 -16.68
CA ARG A 24 -30.05 -6.98 -16.91
C ARG A 24 -29.24 -8.27 -16.83
N ASP A 25 -28.44 -8.55 -17.87
CA ASP A 25 -27.47 -9.66 -17.91
C ASP A 25 -26.07 -9.07 -17.93
N MET A 26 -25.22 -9.49 -16.98
CA MET A 26 -23.83 -9.03 -16.85
C MET A 26 -22.92 -10.26 -16.90
N LYS A 27 -21.95 -10.20 -17.82
CA LYS A 27 -20.98 -11.29 -17.99
C LYS A 27 -19.59 -10.71 -18.12
N THR A 28 -18.64 -11.26 -17.39
CA THR A 28 -17.23 -10.98 -17.63
C THR A 28 -16.78 -11.59 -18.97
N ILE A 29 -15.93 -10.88 -19.66
CA ILE A 29 -15.25 -11.37 -20.89
C ILE A 29 -13.73 -11.38 -20.69
N ASN A 30 -13.30 -11.81 -19.53
CA ASN A 30 -11.92 -11.75 -19.07
C ASN A 30 -10.97 -12.72 -19.78
N ASP A 31 -11.45 -13.86 -20.23
CA ASP A 31 -10.62 -14.90 -20.83
C ASP A 31 -10.37 -14.68 -22.33
N GLY A 32 -9.25 -15.20 -22.84
CA GLY A 32 -8.99 -15.31 -24.26
C GLY A 32 -8.71 -13.99 -24.97
N TRP A 33 -7.98 -13.10 -24.33
CA TRP A 33 -7.43 -11.90 -24.93
C TRP A 33 -6.08 -12.18 -25.58
N PHE A 34 -5.72 -11.33 -26.52
CA PHE A 34 -4.37 -11.23 -27.06
C PHE A 34 -3.79 -9.86 -26.71
N PHE A 35 -2.52 -9.84 -26.41
CA PHE A 35 -1.81 -8.65 -25.94
C PHE A 35 -0.47 -8.49 -26.65
N ARG A 36 -0.05 -7.24 -26.91
CA ARG A 36 1.33 -6.88 -27.25
C ARG A 36 1.69 -5.48 -26.79
N LYS A 37 2.95 -5.25 -26.47
CA LYS A 37 3.51 -3.90 -26.27
C LYS A 37 3.71 -3.24 -27.65
N ALA A 38 3.69 -1.90 -27.70
CA ALA A 38 3.96 -1.17 -28.94
C ALA A 38 5.40 -1.42 -29.47
N SER A 39 6.32 -1.81 -28.60
CA SER A 39 7.71 -2.16 -28.93
C SER A 39 7.87 -3.56 -29.54
N THR A 40 6.81 -4.36 -29.63
CA THR A 40 6.85 -5.74 -30.15
C THR A 40 5.77 -5.95 -31.20
N GLU A 41 6.01 -6.84 -32.18
CA GLU A 41 5.01 -7.22 -33.17
C GLU A 41 4.22 -8.47 -32.78
N ASN A 42 4.75 -9.28 -31.88
CA ASN A 42 4.17 -10.57 -31.51
C ASN A 42 3.04 -10.42 -30.50
N TRP A 43 1.88 -10.94 -30.84
CA TRP A 43 0.76 -11.10 -29.95
C TRP A 43 0.95 -12.28 -29.01
N GLN A 44 0.62 -12.09 -27.74
CA GLN A 44 0.66 -13.12 -26.70
C GLN A 44 -0.75 -13.35 -26.15
N PRO A 45 -1.17 -14.60 -25.89
CA PRO A 45 -2.43 -14.87 -25.22
C PRO A 45 -2.34 -14.43 -23.76
N VAL A 46 -3.38 -13.74 -23.29
CA VAL A 46 -3.51 -13.31 -21.90
C VAL A 46 -4.96 -13.41 -21.47
N ASN A 47 -5.20 -13.47 -20.16
CA ASN A 47 -6.49 -13.15 -19.56
C ASN A 47 -6.38 -11.80 -18.85
N VAL A 48 -7.48 -11.09 -18.69
CA VAL A 48 -7.58 -9.94 -17.80
C VAL A 48 -8.23 -10.43 -16.50
N PRO A 49 -7.88 -9.82 -15.35
CA PRO A 49 -6.94 -8.71 -15.10
C PRO A 49 -5.50 -8.99 -15.54
N HIS A 50 -4.85 -8.01 -16.20
CA HIS A 50 -3.50 -8.13 -16.72
C HIS A 50 -2.67 -6.86 -16.55
N THR A 51 -1.45 -7.01 -16.01
CA THR A 51 -0.45 -5.94 -15.89
C THR A 51 0.73 -6.23 -16.83
N TYR A 52 1.09 -5.28 -17.68
CA TYR A 52 2.08 -5.55 -18.74
C TYR A 52 3.52 -5.11 -18.42
N ASN A 53 3.74 -4.31 -17.42
CA ASN A 53 5.05 -3.75 -17.08
C ASN A 53 5.64 -4.34 -15.78
N LEU A 54 5.58 -5.68 -15.67
CA LEU A 54 6.12 -6.42 -14.52
C LEU A 54 7.65 -6.32 -14.40
N ASP A 55 8.33 -5.82 -15.43
CA ASP A 55 9.74 -5.44 -15.38
C ASP A 55 10.06 -4.37 -14.34
N ALA A 56 9.05 -3.64 -13.83
CA ALA A 56 9.18 -2.73 -12.69
C ALA A 56 9.67 -3.41 -11.39
N TYR A 57 9.51 -4.72 -11.25
CA TYR A 57 10.09 -5.47 -10.12
C TYR A 57 11.60 -5.65 -10.22
N SER A 58 12.18 -5.56 -11.42
CA SER A 58 13.59 -5.82 -11.67
C SER A 58 14.35 -4.63 -12.26
N GLN A 59 13.62 -3.66 -12.86
CA GLN A 59 14.21 -2.55 -13.58
C GLN A 59 13.68 -1.21 -13.07
N ARG A 60 14.60 -0.26 -12.83
CA ARG A 60 14.24 1.11 -12.49
C ARG A 60 13.54 1.82 -13.66
N ASN A 61 14.06 1.63 -14.87
CA ASN A 61 13.50 2.16 -16.12
C ASN A 61 12.61 1.09 -16.77
N TYR A 62 11.51 0.78 -16.12
CA TYR A 62 10.52 -0.18 -16.60
C TYR A 62 9.72 0.36 -17.80
N TYR A 63 9.04 -0.54 -18.51
CA TYR A 63 8.28 -0.16 -19.69
C TYR A 63 7.12 0.78 -19.34
N MET A 64 7.16 1.98 -19.91
CA MET A 64 6.04 2.94 -19.94
C MET A 64 5.73 3.29 -21.39
N GLY A 65 4.48 3.08 -21.81
CA GLY A 65 4.08 3.30 -23.20
C GLY A 65 2.81 2.57 -23.57
N LYS A 66 2.52 2.59 -24.86
CA LYS A 66 1.31 1.97 -25.41
C LYS A 66 1.41 0.45 -25.44
N ALA A 67 0.27 -0.17 -25.17
CA ALA A 67 0.04 -1.60 -25.32
C ALA A 67 -1.32 -1.83 -25.99
N PHE A 68 -1.45 -2.95 -26.68
CA PHE A 68 -2.63 -3.29 -27.46
C PHE A 68 -3.21 -4.59 -26.93
N TYR A 69 -4.52 -4.59 -26.73
CA TYR A 69 -5.32 -5.74 -26.37
C TYR A 69 -6.33 -5.99 -27.49
N GLN A 70 -6.55 -7.26 -27.84
CA GLN A 70 -7.53 -7.66 -28.82
C GLN A 70 -8.28 -8.89 -28.34
N LYS A 71 -9.61 -8.92 -28.57
CA LYS A 71 -10.44 -10.07 -28.28
C LYS A 71 -11.52 -10.22 -29.33
N SER A 72 -11.67 -11.43 -29.85
CA SER A 72 -12.81 -11.81 -30.68
C SER A 72 -13.84 -12.58 -29.85
N PHE A 73 -15.12 -12.27 -30.05
CA PHE A 73 -16.23 -12.94 -29.40
C PHE A 73 -17.46 -13.00 -30.28
N VAL A 74 -18.31 -13.99 -30.04
CA VAL A 74 -19.56 -14.19 -30.76
C VAL A 74 -20.71 -13.74 -29.84
N LEU A 75 -21.56 -12.85 -30.36
CA LEU A 75 -22.86 -12.60 -29.76
C LEU A 75 -23.93 -13.25 -30.64
N PRO A 76 -24.67 -14.26 -30.14
CA PRO A 76 -25.86 -14.71 -30.82
C PRO A 76 -26.87 -13.56 -30.74
N GLU A 77 -27.13 -12.90 -31.81
CA GLU A 77 -28.09 -11.80 -32.05
C GLU A 77 -28.38 -10.92 -30.80
N VAL A 78 -28.14 -9.62 -30.89
CA VAL A 78 -28.71 -8.67 -29.93
C VAL A 78 -30.21 -8.72 -30.12
N PRO A 79 -30.98 -9.23 -29.14
CA PRO A 79 -32.44 -9.34 -29.30
C PRO A 79 -33.01 -7.97 -29.60
N GLN A 80 -33.98 -7.90 -30.47
CA GLN A 80 -34.73 -6.66 -30.73
C GLN A 80 -35.28 -6.09 -29.39
N GLY A 81 -35.11 -4.80 -29.14
CA GLY A 81 -35.50 -4.14 -27.92
C GLY A 81 -34.49 -4.28 -26.78
N LYS A 82 -33.24 -4.64 -27.09
CA LYS A 82 -32.12 -4.71 -26.14
C LYS A 82 -31.00 -3.73 -26.48
N ARG A 83 -30.25 -3.35 -25.44
CA ARG A 83 -29.03 -2.55 -25.51
C ARG A 83 -27.86 -3.38 -24.99
N CYS A 84 -26.68 -3.08 -25.49
CA CYS A 84 -25.45 -3.75 -25.10
C CYS A 84 -24.39 -2.73 -24.73
N PHE A 85 -23.78 -2.89 -23.58
CA PHE A 85 -22.74 -2.02 -23.05
C PHE A 85 -21.48 -2.80 -22.77
N LEU A 86 -20.35 -2.14 -22.95
CA LEU A 86 -19.03 -2.61 -22.53
C LEU A 86 -18.57 -1.76 -21.34
N LYS A 87 -18.40 -2.39 -20.17
CA LYS A 87 -17.82 -1.75 -18.99
C LYS A 87 -16.42 -2.31 -18.77
N ILE A 88 -15.47 -1.45 -18.46
CA ILE A 88 -14.09 -1.80 -18.06
C ILE A 88 -13.86 -1.19 -16.70
N ASP A 89 -13.56 -2.01 -15.70
CA ASP A 89 -13.44 -1.53 -14.33
C ASP A 89 -12.14 -0.76 -14.07
N ALA A 90 -11.07 -1.03 -14.83
CA ALA A 90 -9.90 -0.14 -14.91
C ALA A 90 -8.98 -0.47 -16.08
N ALA A 91 -8.45 0.57 -16.73
CA ALA A 91 -7.39 0.47 -17.71
C ALA A 91 -6.41 1.63 -17.57
N SER A 92 -5.19 1.36 -17.17
CA SER A 92 -4.23 2.41 -16.76
C SER A 92 -3.25 2.78 -17.87
N LYS A 93 -3.19 4.06 -18.24
CA LYS A 93 -3.78 5.28 -17.62
C LYS A 93 -4.83 5.92 -18.55
N ALA A 94 -4.69 5.67 -19.85
CA ALA A 94 -5.64 6.04 -20.89
C ALA A 94 -6.00 4.84 -21.74
N ALA A 95 -7.24 4.77 -22.21
CA ALA A 95 -7.73 3.71 -23.09
C ALA A 95 -8.45 4.30 -24.31
N ASP A 96 -8.10 3.81 -25.50
CA ASP A 96 -8.84 4.06 -26.74
C ASP A 96 -9.44 2.74 -27.21
N LEU A 97 -10.73 2.71 -27.53
CA LEU A 97 -11.46 1.51 -27.85
C LEU A 97 -12.03 1.54 -29.26
N THR A 98 -11.89 0.44 -29.97
CA THR A 98 -12.57 0.17 -31.24
C THR A 98 -13.32 -1.14 -31.18
N LEU A 99 -14.45 -1.23 -31.86
CA LEU A 99 -15.22 -2.46 -32.05
C LEU A 99 -15.50 -2.64 -33.56
N ASN A 100 -15.10 -3.78 -34.09
CA ASN A 100 -15.24 -4.09 -35.53
C ASN A 100 -14.62 -3.01 -36.43
N GLY A 101 -13.46 -2.44 -36.02
CA GLY A 101 -12.74 -1.39 -36.72
C GLY A 101 -13.33 0.03 -36.59
N GLN A 102 -14.42 0.20 -35.85
CA GLN A 102 -15.03 1.52 -35.61
C GLN A 102 -14.67 2.02 -34.19
N LYS A 103 -14.27 3.27 -34.06
CA LYS A 103 -13.98 3.89 -32.77
C LYS A 103 -15.27 4.02 -31.96
N ILE A 104 -15.29 3.47 -30.72
CA ILE A 104 -16.42 3.57 -29.80
C ILE A 104 -16.21 4.61 -28.71
N GLY A 105 -14.97 4.86 -28.31
CA GLY A 105 -14.70 5.89 -27.33
C GLY A 105 -13.27 5.89 -26.81
N SER A 106 -13.02 6.79 -25.89
CA SER A 106 -11.75 6.93 -25.15
C SER A 106 -12.03 7.26 -23.70
N HIS A 107 -11.16 6.81 -22.80
CA HIS A 107 -11.20 7.16 -21.39
C HIS A 107 -9.82 7.60 -20.90
N ALA A 108 -9.78 8.59 -20.01
CA ALA A 108 -8.57 9.16 -19.44
C ALA A 108 -8.69 9.15 -17.91
N GLY A 109 -8.12 8.14 -17.31
CA GLY A 109 -8.15 7.87 -15.87
C GLY A 109 -7.85 6.39 -15.63
N GLY A 110 -6.84 6.11 -14.81
CA GLY A 110 -6.31 4.74 -14.72
C GLY A 110 -6.98 3.88 -13.66
N TYR A 111 -7.90 4.43 -12.86
CA TYR A 111 -8.31 3.79 -11.61
C TYR A 111 -9.83 3.71 -11.40
N SER A 112 -10.60 4.29 -12.30
CA SER A 112 -12.07 4.28 -12.26
C SER A 112 -12.63 3.47 -13.42
N ALA A 113 -13.84 2.94 -13.24
CA ALA A 113 -14.57 2.23 -14.28
C ALA A 113 -15.13 3.20 -15.34
N PHE A 114 -15.30 2.70 -16.55
CA PHE A 114 -15.96 3.43 -17.63
C PHE A 114 -16.79 2.50 -18.51
N THR A 115 -17.86 3.03 -19.05
CA THR A 115 -18.85 2.27 -19.83
C THR A 115 -19.12 2.92 -21.17
N PHE A 116 -19.24 2.13 -22.22
CA PHE A 116 -19.64 2.57 -23.56
C PHE A 116 -20.85 1.77 -24.06
N ASP A 117 -21.79 2.48 -24.68
CA ASP A 117 -22.84 1.82 -25.43
C ASP A 117 -22.26 1.29 -26.75
N ILE A 118 -22.25 -0.03 -26.88
CA ILE A 118 -21.73 -0.70 -28.05
C ILE A 118 -22.83 -1.21 -28.99
N THR A 119 -24.08 -1.00 -28.66
CA THR A 119 -25.23 -1.47 -29.45
C THR A 119 -25.14 -1.13 -30.94
N PRO A 120 -24.76 0.10 -31.35
CA PRO A 120 -24.70 0.47 -32.77
C PRO A 120 -23.60 -0.26 -33.56
N TYR A 121 -22.61 -0.84 -32.87
CA TYR A 121 -21.39 -1.40 -33.46
C TYR A 121 -21.36 -2.92 -33.46
N ILE A 122 -22.28 -3.56 -32.72
CA ILE A 122 -22.30 -5.02 -32.53
C ILE A 122 -22.72 -5.74 -33.83
N GLN A 123 -22.05 -6.86 -34.08
CA GLN A 123 -22.32 -7.80 -35.12
C GLN A 123 -22.39 -9.23 -34.54
N LYS A 124 -22.67 -10.24 -35.35
CA LYS A 124 -22.63 -11.65 -34.93
C LYS A 124 -21.23 -12.06 -34.45
N ASN A 125 -20.20 -11.69 -35.21
CA ASN A 125 -18.80 -11.90 -34.85
C ASN A 125 -18.20 -10.52 -34.54
N ASN A 126 -17.63 -10.37 -33.39
CA ASN A 126 -17.10 -9.09 -32.92
C ASN A 126 -15.61 -9.21 -32.64
N THR A 127 -14.88 -8.15 -32.95
CA THR A 127 -13.49 -7.96 -32.52
C THR A 127 -13.38 -6.61 -31.84
N ILE A 128 -13.02 -6.64 -30.57
CA ILE A 128 -12.71 -5.47 -29.78
C ILE A 128 -11.20 -5.28 -29.73
N GLU A 129 -10.77 -4.03 -29.90
CA GLU A 129 -9.37 -3.64 -29.76
C GLU A 129 -9.28 -2.47 -28.78
N ILE A 130 -8.38 -2.59 -27.82
CA ILE A 130 -8.17 -1.59 -26.77
C ILE A 130 -6.68 -1.22 -26.80
N THR A 131 -6.40 0.05 -27.02
CA THR A 131 -5.06 0.62 -26.80
C THR A 131 -5.00 1.22 -25.42
N VAL A 132 -4.04 0.78 -24.61
CA VAL A 132 -3.80 1.29 -23.27
C VAL A 132 -2.45 2.00 -23.23
N ASP A 133 -2.36 3.17 -22.58
CA ASP A 133 -1.13 3.97 -22.50
C ASP A 133 -0.91 4.51 -21.08
N ASN A 134 0.11 3.99 -20.37
CA ASN A 134 0.47 4.44 -19.04
C ASN A 134 1.52 5.57 -19.00
N SER A 135 1.95 6.07 -20.17
CA SER A 135 3.02 7.08 -20.28
C SER A 135 2.53 8.53 -20.34
N ARG A 136 1.20 8.75 -20.44
CA ARG A 136 0.56 10.07 -20.60
C ARG A 136 0.90 11.00 -19.41
N LYS A 137 1.34 12.22 -19.73
CA LYS A 137 1.73 13.25 -18.74
C LYS A 137 0.66 14.33 -18.50
N ASP A 138 -0.42 14.27 -19.23
CA ASP A 138 -1.61 15.11 -19.08
C ASP A 138 -2.72 14.43 -18.25
N ILE A 139 -2.50 13.21 -17.80
CA ILE A 139 -3.42 12.40 -16.99
C ILE A 139 -2.75 12.08 -15.65
N THR A 140 -3.48 12.31 -14.57
CA THR A 140 -3.01 11.99 -13.21
C THR A 140 -2.87 10.46 -12.98
N PRO A 141 -1.88 9.97 -12.21
CA PRO A 141 -0.77 10.66 -11.57
C PRO A 141 0.37 10.96 -12.57
N ILE A 142 1.12 12.05 -12.34
CA ILE A 142 2.29 12.39 -13.15
C ILE A 142 3.61 12.21 -12.39
N SER A 143 3.55 12.23 -11.08
CA SER A 143 4.65 12.02 -10.15
C SER A 143 4.12 11.34 -8.90
N ALA A 144 4.77 10.28 -8.43
CA ALA A 144 4.40 9.60 -7.20
C ALA A 144 5.50 8.65 -6.72
N ASP A 145 5.42 8.20 -5.46
CA ASP A 145 6.28 7.17 -4.88
C ASP A 145 5.62 5.78 -4.97
N PHE A 146 5.16 5.43 -6.17
CA PHE A 146 4.70 4.09 -6.53
C PHE A 146 4.86 3.85 -8.03
N THR A 147 4.87 2.58 -8.44
CA THR A 147 5.00 2.20 -9.85
C THR A 147 3.73 2.50 -10.62
N PHE A 148 3.86 3.13 -11.80
CA PHE A 148 2.73 3.38 -12.70
C PHE A 148 2.45 2.12 -13.51
N TRP A 149 1.64 1.26 -12.90
CA TRP A 149 1.24 0.01 -13.53
C TRP A 149 0.35 0.27 -14.74
N GLY A 150 0.57 -0.50 -15.81
CA GLY A 150 -0.20 -0.40 -17.04
C GLY A 150 -0.90 -1.70 -17.36
N GLY A 151 -2.05 -1.61 -18.02
CA GLY A 151 -2.83 -2.75 -18.45
C GLY A 151 -4.32 -2.58 -18.23
N ILE A 152 -5.10 -3.56 -18.71
CA ILE A 152 -6.48 -3.79 -18.28
C ILE A 152 -6.37 -4.68 -17.06
N TYR A 153 -6.33 -4.06 -15.89
CA TYR A 153 -5.93 -4.75 -14.65
C TYR A 153 -7.09 -5.02 -13.68
N ARG A 154 -8.32 -4.79 -14.14
CA ARG A 154 -9.59 -5.20 -13.52
C ARG A 154 -10.50 -5.83 -14.57
N ASP A 155 -11.70 -6.16 -14.18
CA ASP A 155 -12.66 -6.89 -15.00
C ASP A 155 -13.14 -6.11 -16.23
N VAL A 156 -13.54 -6.88 -17.26
CA VAL A 156 -14.22 -6.38 -18.45
C VAL A 156 -15.58 -7.06 -18.56
N TRP A 157 -16.63 -6.26 -18.62
CA TRP A 157 -18.02 -6.71 -18.59
C TRP A 157 -18.73 -6.42 -19.91
N LEU A 158 -19.48 -7.40 -20.36
CA LEU A 158 -20.52 -7.24 -21.36
C LEU A 158 -21.87 -7.20 -20.63
N ILE A 159 -22.59 -6.07 -20.77
CA ILE A 159 -23.86 -5.83 -20.10
C ILE A 159 -24.95 -5.72 -21.13
N THR A 160 -26.03 -6.51 -20.98
CA THR A 160 -27.20 -6.43 -21.84
C THR A 160 -28.41 -5.99 -21.00
N THR A 161 -29.15 -4.98 -21.50
CA THR A 161 -30.33 -4.43 -20.84
C THR A 161 -31.52 -4.36 -21.80
N SER A 162 -32.68 -3.95 -21.31
CA SER A 162 -33.78 -3.47 -22.15
C SER A 162 -33.41 -2.08 -22.70
N GLU A 163 -34.15 -1.59 -23.72
CA GLU A 163 -34.05 -0.19 -24.19
C GLU A 163 -34.43 0.82 -23.11
N GLN A 164 -35.21 0.41 -22.10
CA GLN A 164 -35.45 1.19 -20.90
C GLN A 164 -34.65 0.57 -19.76
N HIS A 165 -33.70 1.31 -19.21
CA HIS A 165 -32.76 0.83 -18.19
C HIS A 165 -32.32 1.95 -17.26
N PHE A 166 -31.62 1.65 -16.17
CA PHE A 166 -30.89 2.62 -15.38
C PHE A 166 -29.66 3.09 -16.15
N ASN A 167 -29.32 4.38 -15.99
CA ASN A 167 -28.27 5.04 -16.76
C ASN A 167 -26.87 4.48 -16.46
N LEU A 168 -26.36 3.60 -17.32
CA LEU A 168 -25.01 3.02 -17.22
C LEU A 168 -23.89 3.93 -17.73
N LEU A 169 -24.23 5.06 -18.37
CA LEU A 169 -23.24 5.99 -18.97
C LEU A 169 -22.91 7.18 -18.03
N ASN A 170 -23.37 7.13 -16.78
CA ASN A 170 -23.10 8.16 -15.81
C ASN A 170 -21.78 7.91 -15.10
N HIS A 171 -20.65 8.29 -15.72
CA HIS A 171 -19.30 8.20 -15.14
C HIS A 171 -18.96 6.80 -14.59
N GLY A 172 -19.35 5.74 -15.31
CA GLY A 172 -19.10 4.35 -14.90
C GLY A 172 -19.98 3.81 -13.77
N SER A 173 -20.86 4.65 -13.19
CA SER A 173 -21.86 4.22 -12.20
C SER A 173 -23.04 3.50 -12.88
N ASP A 174 -23.92 2.90 -12.11
CA ASP A 174 -25.15 2.28 -12.61
C ASP A 174 -26.39 3.19 -12.50
N GLY A 175 -26.20 4.46 -12.22
CA GLY A 175 -27.22 5.49 -12.19
C GLY A 175 -28.15 5.44 -10.97
N ILE A 176 -27.77 4.71 -9.90
CA ILE A 176 -28.52 4.64 -8.64
C ILE A 176 -27.63 5.13 -7.49
N PHE A 177 -28.12 6.16 -6.78
CA PHE A 177 -27.37 6.80 -5.71
C PHE A 177 -28.22 6.84 -4.43
N ILE A 178 -27.66 6.36 -3.34
CA ILE A 178 -28.31 6.22 -2.04
C ILE A 178 -27.59 7.09 -1.03
N SER A 179 -28.30 8.04 -0.43
CA SER A 179 -27.79 8.86 0.65
C SER A 179 -28.64 8.71 1.92
N THR A 180 -28.03 9.03 3.05
CA THR A 180 -28.66 9.02 4.37
C THR A 180 -28.50 10.41 5.02
N PRO A 181 -29.28 11.42 4.55
CA PRO A 181 -29.10 12.82 4.92
C PRO A 181 -29.24 13.10 6.42
N HIS A 182 -30.02 12.31 7.12
CA HIS A 182 -30.21 12.37 8.55
C HIS A 182 -30.23 10.97 9.13
N VAL A 183 -29.46 10.76 10.18
CA VAL A 183 -29.42 9.50 10.94
C VAL A 183 -29.23 9.80 12.42
N ASP A 184 -30.10 9.23 13.25
CA ASP A 184 -29.89 9.13 14.69
C ASP A 184 -30.38 7.75 15.22
N GLU A 185 -30.41 7.55 16.53
CA GLU A 185 -30.85 6.30 17.13
C GLU A 185 -32.36 6.02 16.98
N LYS A 186 -33.16 7.03 16.68
CA LYS A 186 -34.62 6.94 16.61
C LYS A 186 -35.12 6.83 15.18
N GLU A 187 -34.51 7.56 14.27
CA GLU A 187 -34.94 7.65 12.89
C GLU A 187 -33.75 7.85 11.95
N ALA A 188 -33.85 7.30 10.75
CA ALA A 188 -32.95 7.61 9.65
C ALA A 188 -33.78 8.00 8.41
N THR A 189 -33.30 9.02 7.69
CA THR A 189 -33.82 9.37 6.38
C THR A 189 -32.96 8.70 5.31
N ILE A 190 -33.58 7.97 4.40
CA ILE A 190 -32.93 7.44 3.20
C ILE A 190 -33.46 8.19 1.98
N GLU A 191 -32.58 8.67 1.12
CA GLU A 191 -32.91 9.22 -0.19
C GLU A 191 -32.31 8.33 -1.28
N ILE A 192 -33.12 7.95 -2.26
CA ILE A 192 -32.72 7.16 -3.42
C ILE A 192 -32.95 7.98 -4.67
N ARG A 193 -31.87 8.30 -5.38
CA ARG A 193 -31.86 8.95 -6.69
C ARG A 193 -31.59 7.88 -7.75
N SER A 194 -32.50 7.74 -8.72
CA SER A 194 -32.35 6.82 -9.84
C SER A 194 -32.46 7.56 -11.17
N GLU A 195 -31.56 7.31 -12.07
CA GLU A 195 -31.52 7.87 -13.42
C GLU A 195 -31.99 6.79 -14.40
N ILE A 196 -33.08 7.09 -15.13
CA ILE A 196 -33.73 6.16 -16.03
C ILE A 196 -33.59 6.65 -17.46
N THR A 197 -33.02 5.86 -18.34
CA THR A 197 -32.85 6.12 -19.75
C THR A 197 -33.88 5.36 -20.58
N ASN A 198 -34.42 6.00 -21.61
CA ASN A 198 -35.28 5.37 -22.60
C ASN A 198 -34.62 5.50 -23.99
N ASP A 199 -33.91 4.47 -24.41
CA ASP A 199 -33.26 4.39 -25.73
C ASP A 199 -34.17 3.88 -26.85
N ALA A 200 -35.45 3.61 -26.55
CA ALA A 200 -36.44 3.26 -27.58
C ALA A 200 -36.84 4.50 -28.42
N THR A 201 -37.43 4.23 -29.57
CA THR A 201 -37.88 5.27 -30.50
C THR A 201 -39.17 5.97 -30.08
N GLU A 202 -39.86 5.42 -29.07
CA GLU A 202 -41.12 5.96 -28.55
C GLU A 202 -41.04 6.31 -27.07
N LYS A 203 -41.93 7.19 -26.65
CA LYS A 203 -42.14 7.57 -25.24
C LYS A 203 -42.58 6.33 -24.42
N ALA A 204 -41.89 6.07 -23.32
CA ALA A 204 -42.22 4.98 -22.40
C ALA A 204 -42.91 5.48 -21.11
N THR A 205 -43.91 4.77 -20.66
CA THR A 205 -44.47 4.92 -19.30
C THR A 205 -43.87 3.80 -18.44
N LEU A 206 -43.18 4.17 -17.38
CA LEU A 206 -42.37 3.30 -16.54
C LEU A 206 -42.77 3.42 -15.08
N GLU A 207 -42.43 2.41 -14.29
CA GLU A 207 -42.58 2.45 -12.83
C GLU A 207 -41.26 2.00 -12.20
N VAL A 208 -40.67 2.88 -11.37
CA VAL A 208 -39.54 2.55 -10.50
C VAL A 208 -40.05 2.10 -9.16
N ILE A 209 -39.45 1.03 -8.64
CA ILE A 209 -39.78 0.43 -7.34
C ILE A 209 -38.50 0.26 -6.56
N HIS A 210 -38.42 0.86 -5.36
CA HIS A 210 -37.36 0.60 -4.40
C HIS A 210 -37.93 -0.22 -3.25
N GLN A 211 -37.31 -1.38 -3.00
CA GLN A 211 -37.61 -2.23 -1.86
C GLN A 211 -36.41 -2.20 -0.92
N ILE A 212 -36.66 -1.80 0.32
CA ILE A 212 -35.64 -1.65 1.36
C ILE A 212 -35.77 -2.78 2.34
N TYR A 213 -34.77 -3.63 2.43
CA TYR A 213 -34.68 -4.75 3.35
C TYR A 213 -33.70 -4.45 4.49
N ASP A 214 -34.06 -4.87 5.70
CA ASP A 214 -33.16 -4.75 6.84
C ASP A 214 -32.02 -5.80 6.80
N PRO A 215 -31.04 -5.73 7.72
CA PRO A 215 -29.95 -6.70 7.77
C PRO A 215 -30.34 -8.16 7.98
N GLN A 216 -31.60 -8.44 8.34
CA GLN A 216 -32.15 -9.78 8.45
C GLN A 216 -32.98 -10.21 7.22
N GLY A 217 -32.99 -9.41 6.17
CA GLY A 217 -33.72 -9.66 4.93
C GLY A 217 -35.24 -9.39 5.02
N LYS A 218 -35.70 -8.69 6.06
CA LYS A 218 -37.11 -8.31 6.21
C LYS A 218 -37.40 -7.02 5.47
N LEU A 219 -38.42 -7.03 4.61
CA LEU A 219 -38.86 -5.84 3.89
C LEU A 219 -39.37 -4.77 4.89
N GLN A 220 -38.75 -3.62 4.86
CA GLN A 220 -39.09 -2.47 5.69
C GLN A 220 -39.98 -1.49 4.95
N GLN A 221 -39.65 -1.18 3.67
CA GLN A 221 -40.31 -0.17 2.88
C GLN A 221 -40.40 -0.60 1.41
N THR A 222 -41.46 -0.12 0.72
CA THR A 222 -41.58 -0.17 -0.74
C THR A 222 -41.97 1.20 -1.25
N LEU A 223 -41.08 1.86 -2.00
CA LEU A 223 -41.32 3.15 -2.60
C LEU A 223 -41.57 2.97 -4.09
N LYS A 224 -42.58 3.59 -4.64
CA LYS A 224 -42.95 3.48 -6.05
C LYS A 224 -43.13 4.85 -6.68
N GLN A 225 -42.73 4.96 -7.95
CA GLN A 225 -43.02 6.12 -8.76
C GLN A 225 -43.22 5.77 -10.21
N ARG A 226 -44.33 6.24 -10.77
CA ARG A 226 -44.58 6.21 -12.21
C ARG A 226 -44.00 7.48 -12.83
N LEU A 227 -43.42 7.31 -13.99
CA LEU A 227 -42.85 8.39 -14.77
C LEU A 227 -43.04 8.11 -16.26
N SER A 228 -42.79 9.13 -17.04
CA SER A 228 -42.91 9.04 -18.49
C SER A 228 -41.67 9.63 -19.12
N VAL A 229 -40.85 8.81 -19.74
CA VAL A 229 -39.56 9.19 -20.34
C VAL A 229 -39.68 9.20 -21.83
N LYS A 230 -39.33 10.33 -22.47
CA LYS A 230 -39.36 10.43 -23.94
C LYS A 230 -38.25 9.59 -24.57
N ALA A 231 -38.40 9.31 -25.86
CA ALA A 231 -37.39 8.68 -26.67
C ALA A 231 -36.03 9.41 -26.59
N GLY A 232 -34.96 8.70 -26.33
CA GLY A 232 -33.59 9.22 -26.23
C GLY A 232 -33.34 10.11 -24.99
N GLU A 233 -34.24 10.20 -24.01
CA GLU A 233 -34.05 11.00 -22.82
C GLU A 233 -33.69 10.16 -21.58
N THR A 234 -32.92 10.77 -20.67
CA THR A 234 -32.69 10.28 -19.32
C THR A 234 -33.44 11.16 -18.33
N GLN A 235 -34.19 10.54 -17.41
CA GLN A 235 -34.94 11.27 -16.38
C GLN A 235 -34.54 10.79 -14.98
N THR A 236 -34.36 11.73 -14.06
CA THR A 236 -34.02 11.47 -12.66
C THR A 236 -35.29 11.36 -11.81
N VAL A 237 -35.36 10.31 -11.02
CA VAL A 237 -36.37 10.11 -9.97
C VAL A 237 -35.68 10.20 -8.61
N ARG A 238 -36.29 10.90 -7.66
CA ARG A 238 -35.85 10.96 -6.26
C ARG A 238 -36.98 10.47 -5.35
N LYS A 239 -36.64 9.61 -4.41
CA LYS A 239 -37.52 9.09 -3.38
C LYS A 239 -36.87 9.17 -2.03
N THR A 240 -37.60 9.72 -1.07
CA THR A 240 -37.16 9.83 0.33
C THR A 240 -38.12 9.03 1.21
N SER A 241 -37.58 8.38 2.22
CA SER A 241 -38.36 7.68 3.24
C SER A 241 -37.68 7.75 4.60
N ALA A 242 -38.47 7.60 5.66
CA ALA A 242 -37.99 7.45 7.02
C ALA A 242 -37.94 5.97 7.42
N ILE A 243 -36.89 5.57 8.10
CA ILE A 243 -36.70 4.25 8.72
C ILE A 243 -36.66 4.45 10.22
N GLY A 244 -37.67 3.99 10.94
CA GLY A 244 -37.73 4.10 12.40
C GLY A 244 -36.82 3.07 13.08
N GLN A 245 -36.13 3.51 14.14
CA GLN A 245 -35.19 2.67 14.91
C GLN A 245 -34.19 1.91 14.02
N PRO A 246 -33.38 2.62 13.20
CA PRO A 246 -32.49 1.96 12.27
C PRO A 246 -31.42 1.13 13.00
N GLN A 247 -31.09 -0.03 12.44
CA GLN A 247 -29.91 -0.79 12.89
C GLN A 247 -28.66 -0.09 12.37
N LEU A 248 -27.94 0.56 13.27
CA LEU A 248 -26.79 1.39 12.90
C LEU A 248 -25.61 0.55 12.42
N TRP A 249 -24.94 1.05 11.41
CA TRP A 249 -23.68 0.52 10.93
C TRP A 249 -22.49 1.10 11.74
N SER A 250 -21.55 0.25 12.14
CA SER A 250 -20.25 0.63 12.69
C SER A 250 -19.21 -0.45 12.39
N PRO A 251 -17.90 -0.17 12.56
CA PRO A 251 -16.86 -1.19 12.42
C PRO A 251 -17.05 -2.43 13.31
N GLU A 252 -17.69 -2.29 14.47
CA GLU A 252 -17.96 -3.39 15.40
C GLU A 252 -19.29 -4.12 15.08
N SER A 253 -20.17 -3.45 14.33
CA SER A 253 -21.49 -3.98 13.94
C SER A 253 -21.87 -3.50 12.54
N PRO A 254 -21.31 -4.10 11.50
CA PRO A 254 -21.48 -3.65 10.10
C PRO A 254 -22.85 -4.09 9.55
N ARG A 255 -23.91 -3.44 10.03
CA ARG A 255 -25.30 -3.72 9.67
C ARG A 255 -25.63 -3.07 8.34
N LEU A 256 -25.81 -3.88 7.31
CA LEU A 256 -26.12 -3.45 5.94
C LEU A 256 -27.58 -3.70 5.60
N TYR A 257 -28.22 -2.67 5.10
CA TYR A 257 -29.55 -2.73 4.46
C TYR A 257 -29.36 -3.02 2.99
N GLU A 258 -30.26 -3.80 2.40
CA GLU A 258 -30.29 -4.08 0.97
C GLU A 258 -31.41 -3.29 0.30
N ILE A 259 -31.07 -2.58 -0.77
CA ILE A 259 -31.99 -1.80 -1.58
C ILE A 259 -32.07 -2.43 -2.97
N VAL A 260 -33.20 -3.06 -3.27
CA VAL A 260 -33.50 -3.61 -4.58
C VAL A 260 -34.30 -2.60 -5.37
N THR A 261 -33.70 -2.07 -6.43
CA THR A 261 -34.32 -1.09 -7.33
C THR A 261 -34.71 -1.76 -8.64
N THR A 262 -35.99 -1.74 -8.95
CA THR A 262 -36.55 -2.39 -10.14
C THR A 262 -37.23 -1.36 -11.04
N LEU A 263 -36.93 -1.42 -12.33
CA LEU A 263 -37.64 -0.69 -13.38
C LEU A 263 -38.60 -1.63 -14.08
N ARG A 264 -39.89 -1.28 -14.17
CA ARG A 264 -40.87 -2.13 -14.86
C ARG A 264 -41.84 -1.37 -15.74
N ASN A 265 -42.46 -2.06 -16.67
CA ASN A 265 -43.59 -1.58 -17.43
C ASN A 265 -44.86 -1.71 -16.56
N PRO A 266 -45.53 -0.62 -16.17
CA PRO A 266 -46.68 -0.69 -15.26
C PRO A 266 -47.93 -1.28 -15.88
N LYS A 267 -48.03 -1.42 -17.22
CA LYS A 267 -49.18 -2.02 -17.90
C LYS A 267 -49.08 -3.53 -17.99
N THR A 268 -47.91 -4.03 -18.30
CA THR A 268 -47.63 -5.47 -18.47
C THR A 268 -47.11 -6.13 -17.22
N GLY A 269 -46.56 -5.37 -16.28
CA GLY A 269 -45.85 -5.87 -15.09
C GLY A 269 -44.43 -6.38 -15.38
N MET A 270 -44.03 -6.36 -16.65
CA MET A 270 -42.71 -6.85 -17.06
C MET A 270 -41.58 -6.03 -16.43
N GLU A 271 -40.63 -6.71 -15.82
CA GLU A 271 -39.38 -6.12 -15.32
C GLU A 271 -38.45 -5.83 -16.51
N LEU A 272 -37.93 -4.62 -16.55
CA LEU A 272 -37.08 -4.11 -17.63
C LEU A 272 -35.63 -4.05 -17.21
N ASP A 273 -35.38 -3.65 -15.95
CA ASP A 273 -34.05 -3.57 -15.37
C ASP A 273 -34.11 -3.71 -13.84
N ARG A 274 -33.03 -4.19 -13.23
CA ARG A 274 -32.88 -4.34 -11.78
C ARG A 274 -31.45 -4.10 -11.37
N SER A 275 -31.28 -3.38 -10.24
CA SER A 275 -30.01 -3.27 -9.53
C SER A 275 -30.20 -3.42 -8.04
N THR A 276 -29.20 -3.95 -7.36
CA THR A 276 -29.21 -4.18 -5.91
C THR A 276 -27.99 -3.55 -5.28
N HIS A 277 -28.22 -2.76 -4.24
CA HIS A 277 -27.16 -2.06 -3.50
C HIS A 277 -27.29 -2.34 -2.02
N LYS A 278 -26.16 -2.29 -1.33
CA LYS A 278 -26.11 -2.30 0.13
C LYS A 278 -25.80 -0.91 0.64
N THR A 279 -26.34 -0.52 1.78
CA THR A 279 -26.01 0.71 2.48
C THR A 279 -26.14 0.52 3.99
N GLY A 280 -25.58 1.44 4.78
CA GLY A 280 -25.62 1.41 6.24
C GLY A 280 -25.98 2.76 6.83
N PHE A 281 -26.78 2.76 7.88
CA PHE A 281 -27.15 3.96 8.60
C PHE A 281 -26.09 4.28 9.66
N ARG A 282 -25.43 5.42 9.53
CA ARG A 282 -24.46 5.97 10.49
C ARG A 282 -24.41 7.49 10.32
N TRP A 283 -23.95 8.16 11.38
CA TRP A 283 -23.51 9.54 11.30
C TRP A 283 -22.15 9.69 11.96
N PHE A 284 -21.43 10.70 11.60
CA PHE A 284 -20.11 10.98 12.13
C PHE A 284 -19.84 12.49 12.12
N SER A 285 -18.86 12.90 12.91
CA SER A 285 -18.35 14.26 12.87
C SER A 285 -16.85 14.30 13.15
N PHE A 286 -16.20 15.28 12.58
CA PHE A 286 -14.81 15.64 12.88
C PHE A 286 -14.80 16.96 13.68
N ASP A 287 -14.03 17.00 14.75
CA ASP A 287 -13.90 18.17 15.62
C ASP A 287 -12.41 18.39 15.93
N GLY A 288 -11.98 19.67 15.87
CA GLY A 288 -10.56 20.01 16.05
C GLY A 288 -10.04 19.80 17.49
N GLU A 289 -10.93 19.80 18.50
CA GLU A 289 -10.56 19.63 19.90
C GLU A 289 -10.84 18.21 20.41
N LYS A 290 -11.93 17.57 19.94
CA LYS A 290 -12.43 16.28 20.42
C LYS A 290 -12.17 15.12 19.47
N GLY A 291 -11.51 15.40 18.33
CA GLY A 291 -11.21 14.38 17.32
C GLY A 291 -12.45 13.92 16.55
N PHE A 292 -12.59 12.62 16.35
CA PHE A 292 -13.65 12.02 15.55
C PHE A 292 -14.71 11.36 16.44
N SER A 293 -15.96 11.43 16.03
CA SER A 293 -17.07 10.68 16.64
C SER A 293 -17.89 9.92 15.61
N LEU A 294 -18.36 8.74 15.99
CA LEU A 294 -19.21 7.87 15.19
C LEU A 294 -20.47 7.51 15.98
N ASN A 295 -21.65 7.69 15.38
CA ASN A 295 -22.94 7.40 16.01
C ASN A 295 -23.08 8.06 17.41
N GLY A 296 -22.63 9.32 17.50
CA GLY A 296 -22.72 10.14 18.71
C GLY A 296 -21.69 9.80 19.82
N LYS A 297 -20.74 8.90 19.56
CA LYS A 297 -19.72 8.49 20.54
C LYS A 297 -18.31 8.88 20.06
N PRO A 298 -17.43 9.33 20.97
CA PRO A 298 -16.02 9.53 20.65
C PRO A 298 -15.42 8.24 20.07
N TYR A 299 -14.68 8.37 18.98
CA TYR A 299 -14.14 7.22 18.25
C TYR A 299 -12.77 7.55 17.67
N LYS A 300 -11.77 6.70 17.90
CA LYS A 300 -10.42 6.88 17.37
C LYS A 300 -10.27 6.10 16.07
N LEU A 301 -9.91 6.78 14.98
CA LEU A 301 -9.62 6.14 13.70
C LEU A 301 -8.24 5.47 13.75
N ARG A 302 -8.21 4.15 13.63
CA ARG A 302 -7.02 3.30 13.73
C ARG A 302 -6.83 2.59 12.40
N GLY A 303 -5.87 3.03 11.61
CA GLY A 303 -5.79 2.57 10.24
C GLY A 303 -4.40 2.44 9.64
N VAL A 304 -4.42 1.99 8.41
CA VAL A 304 -3.26 1.86 7.54
C VAL A 304 -3.58 2.46 6.17
N ASN A 305 -2.53 2.86 5.44
CA ASN A 305 -2.62 3.12 4.01
C ASN A 305 -2.45 1.80 3.26
N ARG A 306 -3.15 1.65 2.13
CA ARG A 306 -3.02 0.46 1.30
C ARG A 306 -2.68 0.79 -0.14
N HIS A 307 -1.54 0.30 -0.61
CA HIS A 307 -1.28 0.05 -2.03
C HIS A 307 -1.75 -1.35 -2.41
N GLN A 308 -2.11 -1.57 -3.69
CA GLN A 308 -2.77 -2.82 -4.12
C GLN A 308 -1.83 -3.84 -4.78
N ASP A 309 -0.56 -3.49 -5.07
CA ASP A 309 0.31 -4.40 -5.82
C ASP A 309 0.71 -5.66 -5.03
N GLN A 310 0.92 -6.73 -5.78
CA GLN A 310 1.43 -8.00 -5.30
C GLN A 310 2.36 -8.63 -6.32
N ALA A 311 3.58 -8.98 -5.90
CA ALA A 311 4.47 -9.76 -6.74
C ALA A 311 3.93 -11.20 -6.91
N PRO A 312 4.00 -11.80 -8.10
CA PRO A 312 4.61 -11.27 -9.33
C PRO A 312 3.59 -10.63 -10.29
N VAL A 313 2.34 -10.38 -9.90
CA VAL A 313 1.24 -10.02 -10.80
C VAL A 313 1.00 -8.50 -10.92
N GLY A 314 1.75 -7.69 -10.18
CA GLY A 314 1.52 -6.24 -10.14
C GLY A 314 0.18 -5.91 -9.52
N VAL A 315 -0.66 -5.16 -10.24
CA VAL A 315 -2.00 -4.75 -9.76
C VAL A 315 -3.14 -5.57 -10.36
N ALA A 316 -2.82 -6.62 -11.13
CA ALA A 316 -3.82 -7.54 -11.69
C ALA A 316 -4.26 -8.56 -10.63
N LEU A 317 -5.02 -8.10 -9.65
CA LEU A 317 -5.53 -8.89 -8.54
C LEU A 317 -6.97 -9.33 -8.81
N ASP A 318 -7.36 -10.44 -8.22
CA ASP A 318 -8.76 -10.87 -8.13
C ASP A 318 -9.45 -10.29 -6.87
N ASP A 319 -10.77 -10.39 -6.82
CA ASP A 319 -11.59 -9.89 -5.71
C ASP A 319 -11.17 -10.50 -4.37
N GLU A 320 -10.79 -11.79 -4.36
CA GLU A 320 -10.40 -12.47 -3.12
C GLU A 320 -9.08 -11.93 -2.56
N ALA A 321 -8.16 -11.50 -3.41
CA ALA A 321 -6.93 -10.84 -2.97
C ALA A 321 -7.23 -9.49 -2.29
N HIS A 322 -8.18 -8.71 -2.82
CA HIS A 322 -8.65 -7.48 -2.18
C HIS A 322 -9.34 -7.75 -0.83
N ARG A 323 -10.25 -8.72 -0.79
CA ARG A 323 -10.95 -9.13 0.44
C ARG A 323 -10.02 -9.71 1.50
N ARG A 324 -8.99 -10.47 1.10
CA ARG A 324 -7.95 -10.98 2.00
C ARG A 324 -7.19 -9.84 2.69
N ASP A 325 -6.81 -8.81 1.95
CA ASP A 325 -6.09 -7.66 2.53
C ASP A 325 -6.96 -6.96 3.59
N ILE A 326 -8.24 -6.77 3.34
CA ILE A 326 -9.18 -6.19 4.32
C ILE A 326 -9.33 -7.08 5.56
N ARG A 327 -9.39 -8.41 5.40
CA ARG A 327 -9.38 -9.33 6.56
C ARG A 327 -8.14 -9.16 7.41
N LEU A 328 -6.95 -9.13 6.81
CA LEU A 328 -5.69 -8.95 7.53
C LEU A 328 -5.63 -7.61 8.26
N ILE A 329 -6.06 -6.54 7.61
CA ILE A 329 -6.15 -5.20 8.20
C ILE A 329 -7.12 -5.22 9.40
N LYS A 330 -8.29 -5.83 9.26
CA LYS A 330 -9.27 -5.96 10.34
C LYS A 330 -8.76 -6.83 11.50
N GLU A 331 -8.10 -7.93 11.20
CA GLU A 331 -7.49 -8.82 12.20
C GLU A 331 -6.39 -8.14 13.02
N MET A 332 -5.67 -7.20 12.44
CA MET A 332 -4.69 -6.37 13.13
C MET A 332 -5.34 -5.38 14.13
N GLY A 333 -6.66 -5.21 14.07
CA GLY A 333 -7.43 -4.33 14.95
C GLY A 333 -7.72 -2.96 14.35
N CYS A 334 -7.48 -2.77 13.06
CA CYS A 334 -7.90 -1.55 12.38
C CYS A 334 -9.42 -1.41 12.33
N ASN A 335 -9.87 -0.18 12.36
CA ASN A 335 -11.25 0.23 12.12
C ASN A 335 -11.36 1.26 10.99
N PHE A 336 -10.21 1.62 10.39
CA PHE A 336 -10.09 2.63 9.36
C PHE A 336 -9.03 2.23 8.31
N ILE A 337 -9.21 2.67 7.08
CA ILE A 337 -8.26 2.52 5.98
C ILE A 337 -8.21 3.80 5.15
N ARG A 338 -7.00 4.21 4.75
CA ARG A 338 -6.83 5.17 3.65
C ARG A 338 -6.50 4.38 2.39
N ILE A 339 -7.38 4.48 1.41
CA ILE A 339 -7.25 3.85 0.10
C ILE A 339 -6.36 4.77 -0.74
N ALA A 340 -5.06 4.61 -0.58
CA ALA A 340 -4.05 5.51 -1.13
C ALA A 340 -3.38 4.90 -2.36
N HIS A 341 -3.08 5.72 -3.35
CA HIS A 341 -3.44 7.14 -3.54
C HIS A 341 -4.46 7.29 -4.68
N TYR A 342 -5.28 6.27 -4.93
CA TYR A 342 -6.17 6.16 -6.09
C TYR A 342 -7.35 5.25 -5.77
N PRO A 343 -8.49 5.40 -6.47
CA PRO A 343 -9.63 4.49 -6.32
C PRO A 343 -9.21 3.03 -6.55
N GLN A 344 -9.61 2.17 -5.62
CA GLN A 344 -9.31 0.76 -5.72
C GLN A 344 -10.56 -0.03 -6.12
N ASP A 345 -10.44 -1.35 -6.17
CA ASP A 345 -11.47 -2.23 -6.67
C ASP A 345 -12.75 -2.19 -5.83
N ASP A 346 -13.92 -2.34 -6.46
CA ASP A 346 -15.23 -2.41 -5.78
C ASP A 346 -15.23 -3.47 -4.68
N ALA A 347 -14.59 -4.64 -4.93
CA ALA A 347 -14.50 -5.73 -3.95
C ALA A 347 -13.78 -5.32 -2.66
N LEU A 348 -12.85 -4.36 -2.73
CA LEU A 348 -12.19 -3.82 -1.54
C LEU A 348 -13.15 -2.97 -0.71
N VAL A 349 -13.88 -2.06 -1.35
CA VAL A 349 -14.80 -1.14 -0.66
C VAL A 349 -16.00 -1.91 -0.11
N GLU A 350 -16.52 -2.88 -0.86
CA GLU A 350 -17.54 -3.84 -0.37
C GLU A 350 -17.04 -4.61 0.86
N ALA A 351 -15.79 -5.07 0.84
CA ALA A 351 -15.21 -5.75 2.00
C ALA A 351 -15.08 -4.81 3.21
N CYS A 352 -14.81 -3.51 3.01
CA CYS A 352 -14.83 -2.52 4.08
C CYS A 352 -16.24 -2.36 4.68
N ASP A 353 -17.28 -2.33 3.83
CA ASP A 353 -18.67 -2.27 4.27
C ASP A 353 -19.07 -3.48 5.10
N GLU A 354 -18.73 -4.68 4.62
CA GLU A 354 -19.14 -5.97 5.18
C GLU A 354 -18.35 -6.35 6.44
N MET A 355 -17.05 -6.06 6.47
CA MET A 355 -16.17 -6.39 7.60
C MET A 355 -16.05 -5.27 8.63
N GLY A 356 -16.58 -4.08 8.31
CA GLY A 356 -16.59 -2.93 9.19
C GLY A 356 -15.24 -2.22 9.26
N LEU A 357 -14.89 -1.50 8.20
CA LEU A 357 -13.79 -0.52 8.19
C LEU A 357 -14.33 0.79 7.66
N LEU A 358 -14.06 1.89 8.35
CA LEU A 358 -14.26 3.23 7.79
C LEU A 358 -13.18 3.48 6.74
N ALA A 359 -13.48 4.30 5.73
CA ALA A 359 -12.57 4.52 4.62
C ALA A 359 -12.44 6.01 4.24
N TRP A 360 -11.23 6.39 3.89
CA TRP A 360 -10.88 7.57 3.13
C TRP A 360 -10.38 7.11 1.76
N GLU A 361 -11.05 7.52 0.69
CA GLU A 361 -10.65 7.24 -0.68
C GLU A 361 -10.25 8.52 -1.40
N GLU A 362 -9.28 8.45 -2.33
CA GLU A 362 -8.71 9.64 -2.97
C GLU A 362 -8.35 9.43 -4.45
N ILE A 363 -8.30 10.53 -5.21
CA ILE A 363 -7.76 10.55 -6.56
C ILE A 363 -6.26 10.90 -6.56
N PRO A 364 -5.48 10.41 -7.55
CA PRO A 364 -4.01 10.43 -7.51
C PRO A 364 -3.37 11.74 -7.96
N ILE A 365 -3.72 12.88 -7.37
CA ILE A 365 -3.03 14.15 -7.58
C ILE A 365 -1.93 14.28 -6.53
N ILE A 366 -0.67 14.06 -6.94
CA ILE A 366 0.44 13.84 -6.02
C ILE A 366 1.63 14.73 -6.40
N ASN A 367 2.32 15.27 -5.39
CA ASN A 367 3.58 15.99 -5.44
C ASN A 367 3.54 17.37 -6.10
N ILE A 368 2.83 17.58 -7.21
CA ILE A 368 2.79 18.84 -7.96
C ILE A 368 1.59 18.89 -8.90
N VAL A 369 1.04 20.09 -9.10
CA VAL A 369 0.12 20.38 -10.19
C VAL A 369 0.92 20.88 -11.40
N PRO A 370 0.93 20.15 -12.53
CA PRO A 370 1.68 20.56 -13.73
C PRO A 370 1.00 21.70 -14.47
N ASP A 371 1.77 22.38 -15.31
CA ASP A 371 1.25 23.33 -16.29
C ASP A 371 0.98 22.59 -17.62
N THR A 372 -0.11 21.81 -17.63
CA THR A 372 -0.44 20.94 -18.76
C THR A 372 -1.91 21.15 -19.14
N PRO A 373 -2.21 21.51 -20.39
CA PRO A 373 -3.59 21.68 -20.85
C PRO A 373 -4.43 20.40 -20.63
N GLY A 374 -5.66 20.57 -20.12
CA GLY A 374 -6.59 19.48 -19.88
C GLY A 374 -6.37 18.70 -18.58
N TYR A 375 -5.29 18.97 -17.84
CA TYR A 375 -5.00 18.28 -16.58
C TYR A 375 -6.10 18.53 -15.52
N ASP A 376 -6.53 19.78 -15.37
CA ASP A 376 -7.55 20.16 -14.39
C ASP A 376 -8.91 19.49 -14.70
N ASP A 377 -9.29 19.41 -15.97
CA ASP A 377 -10.51 18.75 -16.41
C ASP A 377 -10.44 17.23 -16.18
N ASN A 378 -9.27 16.66 -16.41
CA ASN A 378 -9.03 15.25 -16.09
C ASN A 378 -9.14 14.95 -14.58
N CYS A 379 -8.57 15.82 -13.74
CA CYS A 379 -8.68 15.69 -12.29
C CYS A 379 -10.12 15.77 -11.79
N GLU A 380 -10.90 16.72 -12.32
CA GLU A 380 -12.32 16.84 -11.96
C GLU A 380 -13.14 15.63 -12.43
N THR A 381 -12.87 15.12 -13.63
CA THR A 381 -13.52 13.92 -14.13
C THR A 381 -13.22 12.71 -13.24
N ASN A 382 -11.96 12.48 -12.89
CA ASN A 382 -11.57 11.40 -12.00
C ASN A 382 -12.22 11.50 -10.60
N LEU A 383 -12.34 12.72 -10.07
CA LEU A 383 -13.02 12.95 -8.78
C LEU A 383 -14.51 12.61 -8.89
N THR A 384 -15.17 13.04 -9.94
CA THR A 384 -16.59 12.77 -10.20
C THR A 384 -16.84 11.27 -10.37
N GLU A 385 -15.99 10.59 -11.13
CA GLU A 385 -16.06 9.13 -11.32
C GLU A 385 -15.92 8.39 -10.00
N MET A 386 -14.89 8.69 -9.21
CA MET A 386 -14.67 8.08 -7.90
C MET A 386 -15.90 8.24 -6.99
N ILE A 387 -16.39 9.46 -6.84
CA ILE A 387 -17.54 9.74 -5.96
C ILE A 387 -18.79 9.01 -6.45
N ARG A 388 -19.10 9.05 -7.75
CA ARG A 388 -20.33 8.44 -8.27
C ARG A 388 -20.29 6.92 -8.26
N GLN A 389 -19.14 6.29 -8.51
CA GLN A 389 -19.01 4.85 -8.49
C GLN A 389 -19.12 4.29 -7.07
N HIS A 390 -18.50 4.93 -6.10
CA HIS A 390 -18.47 4.46 -4.70
C HIS A 390 -19.46 5.20 -3.78
N TYR A 391 -20.43 5.94 -4.34
CA TYR A 391 -21.37 6.75 -3.58
C TYR A 391 -22.16 5.98 -2.52
N ASN A 392 -22.57 4.74 -2.81
CA ASN A 392 -23.49 3.96 -1.99
C ASN A 392 -22.84 3.30 -0.77
N HIS A 393 -21.48 3.32 -0.66
CA HIS A 393 -20.73 2.62 0.37
C HIS A 393 -20.76 3.35 1.72
N PRO A 394 -21.30 2.74 2.79
CA PRO A 394 -21.33 3.36 4.12
C PRO A 394 -19.96 3.42 4.80
N SER A 395 -19.00 2.60 4.40
CA SER A 395 -17.63 2.65 4.91
C SER A 395 -16.94 3.97 4.62
N ILE A 396 -17.18 4.58 3.46
CA ILE A 396 -16.53 5.82 3.06
C ILE A 396 -17.07 7.00 3.87
N ILE A 397 -16.15 7.70 4.57
CA ILE A 397 -16.44 8.89 5.38
C ILE A 397 -15.75 10.15 4.86
N ALA A 398 -14.73 9.98 4.01
CA ALA A 398 -13.98 11.11 3.45
C ALA A 398 -13.52 10.84 2.01
N TRP A 399 -13.60 11.90 1.19
CA TRP A 399 -13.09 11.95 -0.18
C TRP A 399 -11.84 12.82 -0.24
N GLY A 400 -10.74 12.27 -0.78
CA GLY A 400 -9.48 12.96 -0.94
C GLY A 400 -9.18 13.34 -2.39
N TYR A 401 -8.43 14.43 -2.60
CA TYR A 401 -8.08 14.84 -3.96
C TYR A 401 -6.65 15.33 -4.17
N MET A 402 -5.85 15.52 -3.13
CA MET A 402 -4.42 15.89 -3.25
C MET A 402 -3.60 15.27 -2.13
N ASN A 403 -2.42 14.75 -2.50
CA ASN A 403 -1.41 14.26 -1.57
C ASN A 403 -0.08 14.98 -1.79
N GLU A 404 0.48 15.57 -0.71
CA GLU A 404 1.82 16.20 -0.71
C GLU A 404 2.08 17.15 -1.89
N ILE A 405 1.07 17.89 -2.30
CA ILE A 405 1.05 18.62 -3.57
C ILE A 405 2.11 19.72 -3.71
N LEU A 406 2.80 20.05 -2.62
CA LEU A 406 3.92 20.98 -2.60
C LEU A 406 5.29 20.28 -2.50
N LEU A 407 5.35 18.95 -2.48
CA LEU A 407 6.58 18.20 -2.22
C LEU A 407 7.66 18.45 -3.28
N THR A 408 7.29 18.54 -4.55
CA THR A 408 8.19 18.83 -5.66
C THR A 408 7.93 20.16 -6.32
N ALA A 409 7.04 20.97 -5.74
CA ALA A 409 6.79 22.31 -6.20
C ALA A 409 8.06 23.19 -6.05
N PRO A 410 8.27 24.19 -6.92
CA PRO A 410 9.32 25.18 -6.70
C PRO A 410 9.10 25.87 -5.35
N GLY A 411 10.18 26.12 -4.61
CA GLY A 411 10.11 26.83 -3.32
C GLY A 411 9.68 28.29 -3.49
N PRO A 412 9.23 28.97 -2.39
CA PRO A 412 8.76 30.36 -2.43
C PRO A 412 9.75 31.37 -3.01
N ASP A 413 11.04 31.09 -2.96
CA ASP A 413 12.14 31.93 -3.45
C ASP A 413 12.41 31.74 -4.95
N ARG A 414 11.69 30.82 -5.63
CA ARG A 414 11.89 30.54 -7.04
C ARG A 414 10.95 31.35 -7.92
N PRO A 415 11.40 31.82 -9.09
CA PRO A 415 10.58 32.63 -9.99
C PRO A 415 9.30 31.91 -10.50
N GLU A 416 9.31 30.57 -10.52
CA GLU A 416 8.17 29.76 -10.94
C GLU A 416 7.07 29.61 -9.86
N TRP A 417 7.39 29.95 -8.60
CA TRP A 417 6.50 29.75 -7.46
C TRP A 417 5.13 30.45 -7.60
N PRO A 418 5.04 31.76 -7.99
CA PRO A 418 3.75 32.42 -8.06
C PRO A 418 2.76 31.73 -8.99
N ALA A 419 3.21 31.30 -10.17
CA ALA A 419 2.37 30.61 -11.14
C ALA A 419 1.99 29.19 -10.67
N CYS A 420 2.94 28.45 -10.06
CA CYS A 420 2.69 27.14 -9.48
C CYS A 420 1.67 27.20 -8.35
N ARG A 421 1.84 28.16 -7.42
CA ARG A 421 0.91 28.41 -6.31
C ARG A 421 -0.50 28.74 -6.82
N GLU A 422 -0.63 29.69 -7.74
CA GLU A 422 -1.92 30.11 -8.28
C GLU A 422 -2.66 28.94 -8.92
N ARG A 423 -1.99 28.17 -9.75
CA ARG A 423 -2.56 26.98 -10.42
C ARG A 423 -3.01 25.92 -9.41
N THR A 424 -2.17 25.63 -8.41
CA THR A 424 -2.47 24.64 -7.37
C THR A 424 -3.71 25.05 -6.55
N VAL A 425 -3.78 26.31 -6.13
CA VAL A 425 -4.91 26.82 -5.34
C VAL A 425 -6.21 26.84 -6.18
N LYS A 426 -6.15 27.26 -7.44
CA LYS A 426 -7.32 27.24 -8.34
C LYS A 426 -7.85 25.82 -8.55
N LEU A 427 -6.97 24.85 -8.78
CA LEU A 427 -7.40 23.46 -8.93
C LEU A 427 -8.02 22.93 -7.64
N ALA A 428 -7.40 23.17 -6.48
CA ALA A 428 -7.93 22.74 -5.20
C ALA A 428 -9.34 23.32 -4.94
N GLN A 429 -9.55 24.61 -5.20
CA GLN A 429 -10.87 25.28 -5.07
C GLN A 429 -11.90 24.68 -6.03
N ARG A 430 -11.51 24.36 -7.27
CA ARG A 430 -12.39 23.71 -8.26
C ARG A 430 -12.81 22.33 -7.76
N LEU A 431 -11.87 21.52 -7.31
CA LEU A 431 -12.13 20.16 -6.84
C LEU A 431 -12.97 20.13 -5.55
N GLU A 432 -12.69 21.03 -4.61
CA GLU A 432 -13.52 21.16 -3.40
C GLU A 432 -14.97 21.50 -3.73
N LYS A 433 -15.17 22.43 -4.66
CA LYS A 433 -16.52 22.79 -5.12
C LYS A 433 -17.23 21.61 -5.77
N THR A 434 -16.54 20.87 -6.65
CA THR A 434 -17.10 19.69 -7.32
C THR A 434 -17.43 18.59 -6.32
N LEU A 435 -16.54 18.31 -5.36
CA LEU A 435 -16.77 17.33 -4.31
C LEU A 435 -18.04 17.64 -3.51
N LYS A 436 -18.20 18.89 -3.06
CA LYS A 436 -19.38 19.32 -2.28
C LYS A 436 -20.67 19.33 -3.09
N GLN A 437 -20.59 19.46 -4.40
CA GLN A 437 -21.75 19.34 -5.31
C GLN A 437 -22.14 17.87 -5.53
N GLU A 438 -21.16 16.97 -5.68
CA GLU A 438 -21.42 15.55 -5.89
C GLU A 438 -21.85 14.87 -4.58
N ASP A 439 -21.19 15.18 -3.46
CA ASP A 439 -21.50 14.63 -2.15
C ASP A 439 -21.39 15.67 -1.02
N PRO A 440 -22.49 16.27 -0.61
CA PRO A 440 -22.51 17.26 0.48
C PRO A 440 -22.41 16.64 1.89
N TYR A 441 -22.42 15.30 2.03
CA TYR A 441 -22.57 14.63 3.31
C TYR A 441 -21.24 14.11 3.87
N ARG A 442 -20.29 13.75 2.99
CA ARG A 442 -18.97 13.25 3.39
C ARG A 442 -17.95 14.37 3.48
N ALA A 443 -16.93 14.14 4.30
CA ALA A 443 -15.87 15.13 4.50
C ALA A 443 -14.93 15.19 3.29
N SER A 444 -14.42 16.38 2.98
CA SER A 444 -13.29 16.56 2.10
C SER A 444 -11.98 16.45 2.90
N VAL A 445 -10.93 15.90 2.29
CA VAL A 445 -9.63 15.75 2.95
C VAL A 445 -8.48 15.89 1.95
N MET A 446 -7.36 16.43 2.41
CA MET A 446 -6.08 16.46 1.68
C MET A 446 -4.98 15.96 2.62
N ALA A 447 -3.97 15.28 2.07
CA ALA A 447 -2.79 14.90 2.82
C ALA A 447 -1.65 15.89 2.55
N PHE A 448 -1.17 16.55 3.59
CA PHE A 448 -0.14 17.58 3.55
C PHE A 448 1.21 17.00 3.98
N ASN A 449 2.29 17.36 3.30
CA ASN A 449 3.63 17.10 3.82
C ASN A 449 4.01 18.14 4.91
N MET A 450 5.09 17.88 5.64
CA MET A 450 5.55 18.66 6.79
C MET A 450 5.96 20.10 6.47
N THR A 451 5.02 20.95 6.00
CA THR A 451 5.26 22.38 5.76
C THR A 451 4.04 23.22 6.12
N ASN A 452 4.28 24.41 6.68
CA ASN A 452 3.22 25.36 6.98
C ASN A 452 2.69 26.10 5.74
N LEU A 453 3.33 25.95 4.58
CA LEU A 453 2.94 26.64 3.35
C LEU A 453 1.47 26.40 2.96
N TYR A 454 0.94 25.22 3.25
CA TYR A 454 -0.48 24.91 2.97
C TYR A 454 -1.44 25.92 3.61
N ASN A 455 -1.17 26.32 4.85
CA ASN A 455 -1.96 27.30 5.58
C ASN A 455 -1.77 28.73 5.00
N GLU A 456 -0.53 29.06 4.62
CA GLU A 456 -0.16 30.39 4.14
C GLU A 456 -0.72 30.70 2.75
N ILE A 457 -0.95 29.69 1.93
CA ILE A 457 -1.41 29.87 0.54
C ILE A 457 -2.90 29.55 0.35
N GLY A 458 -3.62 29.19 1.42
CA GLY A 458 -5.05 28.92 1.38
C GLY A 458 -5.41 27.54 0.79
N LEU A 459 -4.59 26.53 1.04
CA LEU A 459 -4.89 25.12 0.74
C LEU A 459 -5.53 24.37 1.93
N ASP A 460 -5.77 25.06 3.04
CA ASP A 460 -6.47 24.52 4.20
C ASP A 460 -8.01 24.60 4.09
N LEU A 461 -8.53 24.48 2.88
CA LEU A 461 -9.95 24.65 2.54
C LEU A 461 -10.80 23.38 2.77
N VAL A 462 -10.17 22.26 3.08
CA VAL A 462 -10.84 20.98 3.33
C VAL A 462 -11.42 20.85 4.74
N ASP A 463 -12.43 19.98 4.90
CA ASP A 463 -13.02 19.73 6.22
C ASP A 463 -12.03 19.10 7.20
N VAL A 464 -11.11 18.24 6.71
CA VAL A 464 -10.15 17.50 7.53
C VAL A 464 -8.74 17.63 6.93
N SER A 465 -7.77 17.98 7.75
CA SER A 465 -6.36 18.02 7.37
C SER A 465 -5.69 16.68 7.68
N GLY A 466 -5.22 16.00 6.63
CA GLY A 466 -4.31 14.87 6.76
C GLY A 466 -2.86 15.36 6.82
N TRP A 467 -2.02 14.77 7.67
CA TRP A 467 -0.62 15.13 7.78
C TRP A 467 0.29 13.92 7.59
N ASN A 468 1.22 14.02 6.65
CA ASN A 468 2.27 13.04 6.41
C ASN A 468 3.50 13.44 7.23
N LEU A 469 3.79 12.71 8.32
CA LEU A 469 4.78 13.09 9.33
C LEU A 469 5.82 12.00 9.51
N TYR A 470 7.07 12.32 9.19
CA TYR A 470 8.19 11.37 9.21
C TYR A 470 9.36 11.84 10.09
N HIS A 471 9.09 12.52 11.20
CA HIS A 471 10.13 12.90 12.16
C HIS A 471 10.80 11.65 12.76
N GLY A 472 12.12 11.69 12.87
CA GLY A 472 12.89 10.52 13.28
C GLY A 472 13.13 9.49 12.14
N TRP A 473 12.56 9.73 10.96
CA TRP A 473 12.90 8.95 9.75
C TRP A 473 13.52 9.88 8.70
N TYR A 474 12.75 10.67 7.97
CA TYR A 474 13.28 11.58 6.94
C TYR A 474 13.86 12.86 7.51
N VAL A 475 13.35 13.36 8.62
CA VAL A 475 13.76 14.63 9.24
C VAL A 475 13.79 14.53 10.77
N GLY A 476 14.64 15.32 11.38
CA GLY A 476 14.66 15.53 12.84
C GLY A 476 14.82 14.27 13.68
N GLN A 477 14.27 14.32 14.87
CA GLN A 477 14.26 13.25 15.87
C GLN A 477 12.82 12.79 16.16
N LEU A 478 12.65 11.62 16.78
CA LEU A 478 11.34 11.08 17.11
C LEU A 478 10.47 12.07 17.91
N ASN A 479 11.04 12.73 18.93
CA ASN A 479 10.31 13.69 19.75
C ASN A 479 9.87 14.97 19.01
N ASP A 480 10.41 15.24 17.82
CA ASP A 480 9.97 16.38 17.02
C ASP A 480 8.54 16.20 16.49
N PHE A 481 8.10 14.96 16.34
CA PHE A 481 6.71 14.63 16.00
C PHE A 481 5.71 15.19 17.02
N ASN A 482 5.94 14.92 18.31
CA ASN A 482 5.04 15.37 19.38
C ASN A 482 4.97 16.90 19.40
N ARG A 483 6.14 17.56 19.37
CA ARG A 483 6.23 19.03 19.35
C ARG A 483 5.56 19.67 18.15
N TRP A 484 5.72 19.04 16.97
CA TRP A 484 5.09 19.52 15.76
C TRP A 484 3.55 19.45 15.82
N MET A 485 3.01 18.35 16.34
CA MET A 485 1.56 18.17 16.52
C MET A 485 1.00 19.17 17.54
N GLU A 486 1.68 19.36 18.66
CA GLU A 486 1.29 20.33 19.69
C GLU A 486 1.30 21.77 19.15
N ASP A 487 2.33 22.15 18.38
CA ASP A 487 2.41 23.47 17.71
C ASP A 487 1.29 23.68 16.69
N GLN A 488 1.01 22.67 15.84
CA GLN A 488 -0.07 22.77 14.86
C GLN A 488 -1.45 22.92 15.55
N HIS A 489 -1.71 22.13 16.59
CA HIS A 489 -2.95 22.23 17.32
C HIS A 489 -3.10 23.58 18.06
N ALA A 490 -2.02 24.08 18.65
CA ALA A 490 -2.01 25.40 19.29
C ALA A 490 -2.31 26.55 18.33
N ARG A 491 -1.80 26.46 17.09
CA ARG A 491 -2.07 27.49 16.03
C ARG A 491 -3.46 27.36 15.42
N TYR A 492 -3.96 26.13 15.28
CA TYR A 492 -5.20 25.84 14.56
C TYR A 492 -6.12 24.90 15.34
N PRO A 493 -6.60 25.31 16.56
CA PRO A 493 -7.27 24.39 17.50
C PRO A 493 -8.61 23.85 16.98
N LYS A 494 -9.24 24.54 16.04
CA LYS A 494 -10.54 24.12 15.46
C LYS A 494 -10.39 23.20 14.24
N ARG A 495 -9.17 22.90 13.79
CA ARG A 495 -8.94 22.13 12.59
C ARG A 495 -8.94 20.64 12.91
N PRO A 496 -9.89 19.86 12.34
CA PRO A 496 -9.87 18.41 12.47
C PRO A 496 -8.62 17.84 11.80
N THR A 497 -7.95 16.90 12.48
CA THR A 497 -6.65 16.40 12.03
C THR A 497 -6.59 14.88 12.07
N ILE A 498 -6.08 14.29 10.97
CA ILE A 498 -5.68 12.89 10.86
C ILE A 498 -4.19 12.84 10.56
N ILE A 499 -3.45 11.93 11.17
CA ILE A 499 -2.08 11.64 10.75
C ILE A 499 -2.17 10.62 9.61
N SER A 500 -2.07 11.13 8.38
CA SER A 500 -2.34 10.36 7.17
C SER A 500 -1.20 9.46 6.74
N GLU A 501 0.06 9.83 7.09
CA GLU A 501 1.22 8.96 6.87
C GLU A 501 2.28 9.15 7.95
N TRP A 502 2.83 8.04 8.39
CA TRP A 502 3.98 7.92 9.27
C TRP A 502 4.52 6.51 9.20
N GLY A 503 5.83 6.33 9.30
CA GLY A 503 6.44 5.01 9.18
C GLY A 503 7.95 5.06 8.94
N ALA A 504 8.63 3.94 9.22
CA ALA A 504 10.06 3.75 8.98
C ALA A 504 10.27 2.48 8.15
N GLY A 505 11.29 2.49 7.28
CA GLY A 505 11.64 1.34 6.46
C GLY A 505 12.36 0.27 7.27
N SER A 506 12.17 -1.00 6.89
CA SER A 506 12.88 -2.13 7.49
C SER A 506 13.16 -3.23 6.47
N ASP A 507 14.30 -3.89 6.65
CA ASP A 507 14.78 -4.99 5.83
C ASP A 507 15.09 -6.18 6.76
N ARG A 508 14.43 -7.32 6.55
CA ARG A 508 14.56 -8.51 7.42
C ARG A 508 15.98 -9.08 7.50
N ARG A 509 16.86 -8.66 6.61
CA ARG A 509 18.28 -9.07 6.60
C ARG A 509 19.14 -8.22 7.53
N LEU A 510 18.61 -7.06 8.02
CA LEU A 510 19.34 -6.08 8.82
C LEU A 510 18.81 -6.04 10.26
N HIS A 511 19.72 -6.26 11.22
CA HIS A 511 19.40 -6.27 12.64
C HIS A 511 20.40 -5.46 13.43
N SER A 512 19.93 -4.63 14.37
CA SER A 512 20.77 -3.77 15.19
C SER A 512 20.45 -3.87 16.67
N ARG A 513 21.49 -3.92 17.51
CA ARG A 513 21.35 -3.72 18.96
C ARG A 513 21.27 -2.25 19.34
N HIS A 514 21.64 -1.34 18.42
CA HIS A 514 21.62 0.12 18.59
C HIS A 514 20.95 0.76 17.37
N PRO A 515 19.63 0.54 17.22
CA PRO A 515 18.91 0.94 16.00
C PRO A 515 18.88 2.47 15.85
N LYS A 516 19.02 2.94 14.61
CA LYS A 516 18.98 4.35 14.27
C LYS A 516 18.30 4.60 12.92
N ALA A 517 17.85 5.82 12.71
CA ALA A 517 17.22 6.21 11.44
C ALA A 517 18.10 5.83 10.22
N PHE A 518 17.47 5.29 9.19
CA PHE A 518 18.12 4.84 7.94
C PHE A 518 19.11 3.67 8.07
N ASP A 519 19.10 2.94 9.16
CA ASP A 519 19.82 1.67 9.25
C ASP A 519 19.01 0.49 8.67
N PHE A 520 17.73 0.71 8.40
CA PHE A 520 16.74 -0.24 7.90
C PHE A 520 16.61 -1.49 8.76
N SER A 521 17.06 -1.46 9.99
CA SER A 521 16.88 -2.59 10.92
C SER A 521 15.42 -2.76 11.30
N ILE A 522 15.00 -4.00 11.51
CA ILE A 522 13.66 -4.32 12.05
C ILE A 522 13.46 -3.62 13.39
N GLU A 523 14.49 -3.53 14.20
CA GLU A 523 14.47 -2.93 15.54
C GLU A 523 14.23 -1.41 15.50
N TYR A 524 14.68 -0.73 14.42
CA TYR A 524 14.38 0.70 14.28
C TYR A 524 12.91 0.95 13.92
N GLN A 525 12.34 0.16 13.03
CA GLN A 525 10.91 0.24 12.74
C GLN A 525 10.06 0.02 14.00
N GLN A 526 10.45 -0.94 14.85
CA GLN A 526 9.81 -1.17 16.13
C GLN A 526 9.91 0.06 17.04
N THR A 527 11.12 0.61 17.24
CA THR A 527 11.36 1.80 18.04
C THR A 527 10.54 3.00 17.56
N TYR A 528 10.44 3.17 16.26
CA TYR A 528 9.68 4.25 15.63
C TYR A 528 8.19 4.16 15.96
N VAL A 529 7.57 3.00 15.78
CA VAL A 529 6.13 2.83 16.07
C VAL A 529 5.82 2.84 17.56
N GLU A 530 6.71 2.32 18.40
CA GLU A 530 6.59 2.35 19.87
C GLU A 530 6.63 3.78 20.44
N HIS A 531 7.22 4.71 19.68
CA HIS A 531 7.20 6.14 20.04
C HIS A 531 5.91 6.84 19.57
N TYR A 532 5.54 6.66 18.31
CA TYR A 532 4.43 7.41 17.68
C TYR A 532 3.05 6.95 18.19
N LEU A 533 2.81 5.65 18.22
CA LEU A 533 1.46 5.12 18.43
C LEU A 533 0.87 5.45 19.80
N PRO A 534 1.61 5.39 20.93
CA PRO A 534 1.08 5.79 22.22
C PRO A 534 0.69 7.27 22.30
N PHE A 535 1.44 8.17 21.65
CA PHE A 535 1.09 9.58 21.60
C PHE A 535 -0.20 9.81 20.80
N ILE A 536 -0.33 9.17 19.64
CA ILE A 536 -1.53 9.26 18.81
C ILE A 536 -2.77 8.75 19.55
N GLU A 537 -2.65 7.59 20.21
CA GLU A 537 -3.76 7.00 20.97
C GLU A 537 -4.15 7.85 22.20
N GLY A 538 -3.17 8.48 22.84
CA GLY A 538 -3.38 9.29 24.05
C GLY A 538 -3.84 10.73 23.78
N THR A 539 -3.80 11.22 22.53
CA THR A 539 -4.09 12.61 22.18
C THR A 539 -5.50 12.75 21.62
N GLU A 540 -6.41 13.39 22.36
CA GLU A 540 -7.85 13.45 22.03
C GLU A 540 -8.13 14.18 20.72
N TYR A 541 -7.50 15.34 20.47
CA TYR A 541 -7.73 16.16 19.29
C TYR A 541 -7.29 15.50 17.97
N ILE A 542 -6.44 14.47 18.01
CA ILE A 542 -6.08 13.69 16.84
C ILE A 542 -7.23 12.73 16.52
N SER A 543 -7.93 12.93 15.42
CA SER A 543 -9.04 12.07 15.00
C SER A 543 -8.62 10.62 14.78
N GLY A 544 -7.39 10.42 14.35
CA GLY A 544 -6.80 9.08 14.16
C GLY A 544 -5.56 9.11 13.29
N CYS A 545 -5.16 7.93 12.83
CA CYS A 545 -3.99 7.78 11.97
C CYS A 545 -4.14 6.66 10.94
N THR A 546 -3.33 6.77 9.89
CA THR A 546 -3.07 5.67 8.94
C THR A 546 -1.57 5.49 8.78
N TYR A 547 -1.07 4.30 9.18
CA TYR A 547 0.35 3.96 9.06
C TYR A 547 0.76 3.77 7.59
N TRP A 548 1.94 4.25 7.21
CA TRP A 548 2.50 4.05 5.87
C TRP A 548 3.52 2.93 5.88
N ASN A 549 3.18 1.75 5.41
CA ASN A 549 2.02 1.29 4.67
C ASN A 549 1.54 -0.06 5.26
N PHE A 550 0.39 -0.59 4.81
CA PHE A 550 -0.04 -1.93 5.15
C PHE A 550 0.99 -2.98 4.71
N ILE A 551 1.47 -2.88 3.47
CA ILE A 551 2.43 -3.81 2.88
C ILE A 551 3.71 -3.12 2.41
N ASP A 552 4.78 -3.87 2.28
CA ASP A 552 5.88 -3.50 1.39
C ASP A 552 5.38 -3.56 -0.05
N PHE A 553 5.61 -2.50 -0.84
CA PHE A 553 5.06 -2.41 -2.18
C PHE A 553 6.10 -1.93 -3.20
N ASN A 554 5.81 -2.18 -4.49
CA ASN A 554 6.76 -1.88 -5.55
C ASN A 554 6.80 -0.38 -5.87
N VAL A 555 8.01 0.16 -5.86
CA VAL A 555 8.34 1.50 -6.32
C VAL A 555 9.61 1.41 -7.17
N ALA A 556 9.46 1.28 -8.46
CA ALA A 556 10.58 1.02 -9.37
C ALA A 556 11.75 2.02 -9.24
N ALA A 557 11.48 3.25 -8.82
CA ALA A 557 12.49 4.30 -8.63
C ALA A 557 13.31 4.17 -7.35
N ARG A 558 12.83 3.41 -6.33
CA ARG A 558 13.54 3.30 -5.05
C ARG A 558 14.81 2.48 -5.14
N GLN A 559 15.81 2.91 -4.37
CA GLN A 559 17.17 2.36 -4.41
C GLN A 559 17.67 1.87 -3.05
N GLU A 560 16.94 2.06 -1.98
CA GLU A 560 17.31 1.82 -0.58
C GLU A 560 17.82 0.37 -0.34
N SER A 561 17.80 -0.11 0.89
CA SER A 561 18.29 -1.46 1.24
C SER A 561 17.64 -2.59 0.44
N MET A 562 16.38 -2.39 0.05
CA MET A 562 15.61 -3.24 -0.85
C MET A 562 15.26 -2.44 -2.11
N PRO A 563 16.07 -2.49 -3.17
CA PRO A 563 15.80 -1.75 -4.40
C PRO A 563 14.41 -2.08 -4.99
N ARG A 564 13.74 -1.06 -5.52
CA ARG A 564 12.39 -1.13 -6.11
C ARG A 564 11.27 -1.46 -5.12
N VAL A 565 11.54 -1.35 -3.81
CA VAL A 565 10.54 -1.61 -2.76
C VAL A 565 10.46 -0.43 -1.80
N ASN A 566 9.25 0.06 -1.53
CA ASN A 566 8.98 0.84 -0.33
C ASN A 566 8.75 -0.15 0.82
N ASN A 567 9.75 -0.31 1.67
CA ASN A 567 9.81 -1.34 2.71
C ASN A 567 9.30 -0.89 4.09
N LYS A 568 8.39 0.10 4.09
CA LYS A 568 7.75 0.59 5.33
C LYS A 568 6.53 -0.23 5.77
N GLY A 569 6.19 -1.29 5.05
CA GLY A 569 5.03 -2.13 5.35
C GLY A 569 5.02 -2.68 6.78
N LEU A 570 3.82 -2.91 7.31
CA LEU A 570 3.59 -3.76 8.49
C LEU A 570 3.61 -5.24 8.12
N PHE A 571 3.39 -5.52 6.85
CA PHE A 571 3.52 -6.83 6.22
C PHE A 571 4.50 -6.75 5.06
N TYR A 572 5.14 -7.85 4.74
CA TYR A 572 5.87 -7.99 3.48
C TYR A 572 4.93 -8.01 2.29
N ASN A 573 5.45 -7.86 1.07
CA ASN A 573 4.62 -7.86 -0.15
C ASN A 573 3.80 -9.14 -0.33
N ASP A 574 4.30 -10.29 0.17
CA ASP A 574 3.59 -11.57 0.19
C ASP A 574 2.52 -11.68 1.28
N ARG A 575 2.28 -10.63 2.06
CA ARG A 575 1.36 -10.53 3.19
C ARG A 575 1.80 -11.32 4.43
N THR A 576 3.06 -11.76 4.49
CA THR A 576 3.63 -12.27 5.75
C THR A 576 3.78 -11.10 6.75
N PRO A 577 3.30 -11.22 8.00
CA PRO A 577 3.37 -10.14 8.97
C PRO A 577 4.81 -9.89 9.45
N LYS A 578 5.21 -8.63 9.56
CA LYS A 578 6.39 -8.22 10.31
C LYS A 578 6.07 -8.17 11.81
N ASP A 579 7.06 -8.33 12.66
CA ASP A 579 6.87 -8.30 14.13
C ASP A 579 6.08 -7.07 14.62
N VAL A 580 6.32 -5.93 14.00
CA VAL A 580 5.66 -4.67 14.35
C VAL A 580 4.15 -4.70 14.17
N SER A 581 3.62 -5.54 13.27
CA SER A 581 2.17 -5.71 13.09
C SER A 581 1.49 -6.27 14.36
N TYR A 582 2.21 -7.08 15.14
CA TYR A 582 1.73 -7.60 16.42
C TYR A 582 1.71 -6.53 17.51
N TYR A 583 2.57 -5.49 17.43
CA TYR A 583 2.47 -4.33 18.30
C TYR A 583 1.17 -3.55 18.04
N PHE A 584 0.84 -3.29 16.76
CA PHE A 584 -0.45 -2.68 16.41
C PHE A 584 -1.62 -3.53 16.92
N LYS A 585 -1.54 -4.85 16.69
CA LYS A 585 -2.57 -5.80 17.16
C LYS A 585 -2.73 -5.74 18.69
N ALA A 586 -1.63 -5.67 19.44
CA ALA A 586 -1.66 -5.57 20.89
C ALA A 586 -2.27 -4.24 21.38
N MET A 587 -1.94 -3.13 20.70
CA MET A 587 -2.47 -1.80 21.03
C MET A 587 -3.96 -1.66 20.69
N TRP A 588 -4.42 -2.23 19.59
CA TRP A 588 -5.75 -1.96 19.03
C TRP A 588 -6.80 -3.03 19.38
N ARG A 589 -6.42 -4.32 19.49
CA ARG A 589 -7.34 -5.39 19.87
C ARG A 589 -7.54 -5.45 21.38
N LYS A 590 -8.77 -5.17 21.84
CA LYS A 590 -9.14 -5.27 23.26
C LYS A 590 -9.88 -6.57 23.58
N ASP A 591 -10.51 -7.15 22.58
CA ASP A 591 -11.36 -8.34 22.63
C ASP A 591 -10.57 -9.66 22.58
N THR A 592 -9.42 -9.65 21.92
CA THR A 592 -8.63 -10.86 21.65
C THR A 592 -7.26 -10.74 22.37
N PRO A 593 -6.81 -11.79 23.06
CA PRO A 593 -5.47 -11.79 23.65
C PRO A 593 -4.40 -11.81 22.54
N VAL A 594 -3.36 -11.01 22.77
CA VAL A 594 -2.19 -10.92 21.88
C VAL A 594 -0.95 -11.19 22.71
N LEU A 595 -0.12 -12.10 22.24
CA LEU A 595 1.18 -12.41 22.83
C LEU A 595 2.12 -12.83 21.71
N HIS A 596 3.23 -12.11 21.53
CA HIS A 596 4.18 -12.36 20.44
C HIS A 596 5.61 -12.04 20.89
N ILE A 597 6.49 -13.03 20.79
CA ILE A 597 7.93 -12.85 20.97
C ILE A 597 8.49 -12.30 19.65
N ALA A 598 9.00 -11.08 19.68
CA ALA A 598 9.54 -10.40 18.49
C ALA A 598 10.93 -10.92 18.09
N SER A 599 11.44 -10.44 16.96
CA SER A 599 12.67 -10.82 16.29
C SER A 599 12.60 -12.20 15.61
N ARG A 600 11.44 -12.50 15.01
CA ARG A 600 11.25 -13.74 14.22
C ARG A 600 12.18 -13.80 13.00
N ASP A 601 12.53 -12.65 12.44
CA ASP A 601 13.49 -12.54 11.34
C ASP A 601 14.96 -12.64 11.78
N TRP A 602 15.23 -12.67 13.11
CA TRP A 602 16.57 -12.80 13.67
C TRP A 602 16.72 -14.02 14.61
N PRO A 603 16.48 -15.23 14.11
CA PRO A 603 16.51 -16.44 14.95
C PRO A 603 17.93 -16.91 15.29
N VAL A 604 18.95 -16.44 14.56
CA VAL A 604 20.36 -16.75 14.81
C VAL A 604 21.09 -15.46 15.17
N ARG A 605 21.65 -15.42 16.37
CA ARG A 605 22.45 -14.29 16.88
C ARG A 605 23.88 -14.72 17.12
N THR A 606 24.82 -13.83 16.91
CA THR A 606 26.24 -14.02 17.24
C THR A 606 26.62 -13.12 18.40
N GLY A 607 27.31 -13.62 19.40
CA GLY A 607 27.73 -12.83 20.56
C GLY A 607 28.30 -13.67 21.71
N ASP A 608 28.57 -13.00 22.84
CA ASP A 608 29.03 -13.67 24.06
C ASP A 608 27.83 -14.18 24.87
N LYS A 609 27.88 -15.44 25.33
CA LYS A 609 26.86 -16.03 26.21
C LYS A 609 26.67 -15.29 27.54
N ASN A 610 27.66 -14.51 27.97
CA ASN A 610 27.59 -13.70 29.20
C ASN A 610 26.95 -12.32 28.96
N GLU A 611 26.80 -11.89 27.71
CA GLU A 611 26.11 -10.67 27.36
C GLU A 611 24.60 -10.79 27.58
N LYS A 612 23.97 -9.66 27.79
CA LYS A 612 22.51 -9.57 27.83
C LYS A 612 21.95 -9.42 26.42
N HIS A 613 21.08 -10.34 26.07
CA HIS A 613 20.33 -10.31 24.81
C HIS A 613 18.91 -9.84 25.07
N PRO A 614 18.43 -8.78 24.42
CA PRO A 614 17.05 -8.36 24.55
C PRO A 614 16.10 -9.37 23.90
N VAL A 615 15.06 -9.73 24.62
CA VAL A 615 13.90 -10.48 24.13
C VAL A 615 12.69 -9.59 24.32
N LYS A 616 12.22 -8.99 23.21
CA LYS A 616 11.05 -8.11 23.20
C LYS A 616 9.78 -8.95 23.02
N ILE A 617 8.74 -8.59 23.76
CA ILE A 617 7.43 -9.25 23.67
C ILE A 617 6.36 -8.18 23.47
N TYR A 618 5.53 -8.34 22.44
CA TYR A 618 4.34 -7.55 22.18
C TYR A 618 3.11 -8.25 22.77
N THR A 619 2.33 -7.54 23.57
CA THR A 619 1.21 -8.17 24.25
C THR A 619 0.22 -7.13 24.82
N ASN A 620 -1.05 -7.52 24.89
CA ASN A 620 -2.10 -6.80 25.61
C ASN A 620 -2.52 -7.51 26.91
N LEU A 621 -1.68 -8.41 27.42
CA LEU A 621 -1.86 -9.08 28.70
C LEU A 621 -1.35 -8.17 29.85
N ASP A 622 -1.90 -8.34 31.05
CA ASP A 622 -1.50 -7.53 32.22
C ASP A 622 -0.12 -7.93 32.75
N GLU A 623 0.25 -9.19 32.62
CA GLU A 623 1.53 -9.77 33.05
C GLU A 623 1.96 -10.87 32.10
N VAL A 624 3.26 -10.93 31.81
CA VAL A 624 3.89 -11.95 30.98
C VAL A 624 5.06 -12.58 31.70
N GLU A 625 5.12 -13.90 31.70
CA GLU A 625 6.25 -14.69 32.14
C GLU A 625 7.08 -15.14 30.94
N LEU A 626 8.40 -15.00 31.00
CA LEU A 626 9.32 -15.56 30.03
C LEU A 626 9.98 -16.81 30.60
N ILE A 627 9.96 -17.91 29.87
CA ILE A 627 10.56 -19.19 30.19
C ILE A 627 11.59 -19.52 29.12
N ILE A 628 12.81 -19.85 29.50
CA ILE A 628 13.89 -20.25 28.58
C ILE A 628 14.34 -21.68 28.95
N ASN A 629 14.26 -22.60 27.99
CA ASN A 629 14.63 -24.00 28.17
C ASN A 629 13.96 -24.65 29.40
N GLY A 630 12.68 -24.33 29.62
CA GLY A 630 11.87 -24.83 30.73
C GLY A 630 12.09 -24.11 32.07
N LYS A 631 13.01 -23.15 32.16
CA LYS A 631 13.28 -22.36 33.38
C LYS A 631 12.67 -20.98 33.29
N SER A 632 11.86 -20.58 34.27
CA SER A 632 11.32 -19.23 34.38
C SER A 632 12.45 -18.21 34.56
N ILE A 633 12.40 -17.15 33.76
CA ILE A 633 13.30 -15.99 33.84
C ILE A 633 12.68 -14.90 34.72
N GLY A 634 11.36 -14.99 34.94
CA GLY A 634 10.58 -14.03 35.72
C GLY A 634 9.38 -13.50 34.94
N LYS A 635 8.66 -12.61 35.63
CA LYS A 635 7.45 -11.98 35.11
C LYS A 635 7.66 -10.48 35.00
N GLN A 636 7.01 -9.87 34.00
CA GLN A 636 6.99 -8.42 33.80
C GLN A 636 5.59 -7.95 33.43
N ARG A 637 5.27 -6.73 33.80
CA ARG A 637 4.04 -6.02 33.37
C ARG A 637 4.39 -5.14 32.17
N PRO A 638 3.76 -5.38 31.00
CA PRO A 638 4.00 -4.58 29.82
C PRO A 638 3.59 -3.12 30.02
N ALA A 639 4.39 -2.21 29.48
CA ALA A 639 4.01 -0.81 29.31
C ALA A 639 3.75 -0.53 27.83
N ASN A 640 2.67 0.18 27.51
CA ASN A 640 2.27 0.44 26.13
C ASN A 640 2.31 -0.84 25.25
N CYS A 641 1.76 -1.95 25.78
CA CYS A 641 1.65 -3.22 25.08
C CYS A 641 2.97 -3.88 24.65
N HIS A 642 4.10 -3.55 25.28
CA HIS A 642 5.35 -4.26 25.09
C HIS A 642 6.19 -4.34 26.38
N THR A 643 7.10 -5.31 26.39
CA THR A 643 8.11 -5.46 27.45
C THR A 643 9.38 -6.08 26.88
N VAL A 644 10.53 -5.87 27.56
CA VAL A 644 11.83 -6.41 27.13
C VAL A 644 12.49 -7.12 28.30
N PHE A 645 12.78 -8.41 28.11
CA PHE A 645 13.58 -9.21 29.02
C PHE A 645 15.03 -9.19 28.56
N ASN A 646 15.95 -8.70 29.39
CA ASN A 646 17.38 -8.76 29.12
C ASN A 646 17.98 -10.04 29.72
N VAL A 647 18.20 -11.06 28.88
CA VAL A 647 18.54 -12.42 29.26
C VAL A 647 19.94 -12.82 28.82
N THR A 648 20.60 -13.71 29.56
CA THR A 648 21.77 -14.45 29.06
C THR A 648 21.31 -15.74 28.41
N LEU A 649 21.94 -16.09 27.30
CA LEU A 649 21.62 -17.29 26.52
C LEU A 649 22.84 -18.22 26.47
N PRO A 650 22.68 -19.52 26.61
CA PRO A 650 23.76 -20.46 26.33
C PRO A 650 24.06 -20.48 24.82
N TYR A 651 25.28 -20.90 24.47
CA TYR A 651 25.55 -21.20 23.06
C TYR A 651 24.69 -22.37 22.57
N GLY A 652 24.31 -22.33 21.31
CA GLY A 652 23.40 -23.28 20.69
C GLY A 652 21.95 -22.82 20.80
N THR A 653 21.05 -23.77 20.66
CA THR A 653 19.61 -23.51 20.52
C THR A 653 18.95 -23.36 21.90
N SER A 654 18.13 -22.33 22.05
CA SER A 654 17.25 -22.09 23.18
C SER A 654 15.81 -22.00 22.74
N THR A 655 14.90 -22.63 23.47
CA THR A 655 13.47 -22.46 23.34
C THR A 655 13.00 -21.37 24.29
N LEU A 656 12.45 -20.29 23.74
CA LEU A 656 11.84 -19.19 24.44
C LEU A 656 10.34 -19.40 24.42
N LYS A 657 9.70 -19.39 25.59
CA LYS A 657 8.24 -19.45 25.73
C LYS A 657 7.78 -18.24 26.54
N ALA A 658 6.94 -17.42 25.95
CA ALA A 658 6.18 -16.39 26.69
C ALA A 658 4.82 -16.97 27.05
N GLN A 659 4.32 -16.69 28.25
CA GLN A 659 2.99 -17.08 28.69
C GLN A 659 2.35 -16.04 29.61
N GLY A 660 1.03 -15.98 29.59
CA GLY A 660 0.26 -15.10 30.47
C GLY A 660 -1.24 -15.42 30.41
N TYR A 661 -2.04 -14.65 31.10
CA TYR A 661 -3.48 -14.87 31.18
C TYR A 661 -4.26 -13.64 30.73
N LYS A 662 -5.38 -13.85 30.03
CA LYS A 662 -6.41 -12.84 29.77
C LYS A 662 -7.78 -13.45 30.01
N ASN A 663 -8.60 -12.81 30.83
CA ASN A 663 -9.94 -13.29 31.17
C ASN A 663 -9.97 -14.77 31.64
N GLY A 664 -8.93 -15.20 32.39
CA GLY A 664 -8.79 -16.57 32.87
C GLY A 664 -8.29 -17.60 31.84
N GLN A 665 -8.11 -17.22 30.59
CA GLN A 665 -7.54 -18.07 29.55
C GLN A 665 -6.03 -17.89 29.49
N MET A 666 -5.30 -18.98 29.51
CA MET A 666 -3.85 -19.00 29.29
C MET A 666 -3.55 -18.79 27.80
N VAL A 667 -2.59 -17.93 27.54
CA VAL A 667 -2.07 -17.62 26.19
C VAL A 667 -0.56 -17.86 26.22
N GLU A 668 -0.05 -18.48 25.19
CA GLU A 668 1.39 -18.73 25.05
C GLU A 668 1.88 -18.44 23.64
N ASP A 669 3.15 -18.08 23.54
CA ASP A 669 3.89 -17.96 22.30
C ASP A 669 5.29 -18.58 22.47
N VAL A 670 5.76 -19.26 21.43
CA VAL A 670 7.04 -19.99 21.46
C VAL A 670 7.91 -19.58 20.28
N MET A 671 9.17 -19.33 20.57
CA MET A 671 10.20 -19.04 19.59
C MET A 671 11.45 -19.89 19.88
N VAL A 672 12.12 -20.32 18.82
CA VAL A 672 13.45 -20.95 18.89
C VAL A 672 14.47 -19.91 18.47
N LEU A 673 15.49 -19.70 19.31
CA LEU A 673 16.61 -18.80 19.06
C LEU A 673 17.92 -19.54 19.24
N ARG A 674 18.87 -19.36 18.34
CA ARG A 674 20.23 -19.87 18.43
C ARG A 674 21.21 -18.74 18.70
N LEU A 675 22.05 -18.91 19.72
CA LEU A 675 23.21 -18.06 19.96
C LEU A 675 24.47 -18.76 19.49
N ASP A 676 25.14 -18.22 18.49
CA ASP A 676 26.44 -18.69 18.05
C ASP A 676 27.56 -17.88 18.74
N ALA A 677 28.63 -18.53 19.09
CA ALA A 677 29.84 -17.86 19.59
C ALA A 677 30.41 -16.94 18.50
N MET A 678 31.21 -15.95 18.92
CA MET A 678 32.00 -15.15 17.98
C MET A 678 32.91 -16.10 17.18
N PRO A 679 33.07 -15.87 15.85
CA PRO A 679 33.91 -16.69 14.99
C PRO A 679 35.33 -16.80 15.52
N ASP A 680 35.86 -17.98 15.59
CA ASP A 680 37.23 -18.31 16.04
C ASP A 680 38.07 -18.81 14.85
N LEU A 681 38.89 -17.94 14.32
CA LEU A 681 39.76 -18.23 13.18
C LEU A 681 40.77 -19.35 13.48
N ALA A 682 41.05 -19.61 14.76
CA ALA A 682 41.91 -20.74 15.16
C ALA A 682 41.23 -22.12 14.92
N LYS A 683 39.91 -22.16 15.00
CA LYS A 683 39.09 -23.33 14.71
C LYS A 683 38.70 -23.47 13.24
N GLY A 684 39.06 -22.49 12.42
CA GLY A 684 38.73 -22.49 11.00
C GLY A 684 37.38 -21.84 10.68
N ASP A 685 36.78 -21.14 11.64
CA ASP A 685 35.57 -20.36 11.37
C ASP A 685 35.82 -19.24 10.35
N GLU A 686 34.76 -18.78 9.69
CA GLU A 686 34.79 -17.65 8.77
C GLU A 686 34.35 -16.39 9.50
N LEU A 687 35.15 -15.33 9.46
CA LEU A 687 34.84 -14.02 10.00
C LEU A 687 34.41 -13.08 8.87
N ALA A 688 33.15 -12.63 8.87
CA ALA A 688 32.60 -11.70 7.89
C ALA A 688 32.09 -10.42 8.59
N ILE A 689 32.47 -9.25 8.11
CA ILE A 689 32.25 -7.96 8.78
C ILE A 689 31.64 -6.99 7.79
N ASN A 690 30.51 -6.37 8.18
CA ASN A 690 29.82 -5.29 7.47
C ASN A 690 30.43 -3.96 7.86
N VAL A 691 31.47 -3.52 7.13
CA VAL A 691 32.32 -2.39 7.50
C VAL A 691 31.55 -1.06 7.41
N GLY A 692 31.64 -0.28 8.49
CA GLY A 692 30.96 1.01 8.61
C GLY A 692 29.50 0.93 9.07
N SER A 693 28.99 -0.29 9.34
CA SER A 693 27.61 -0.54 9.78
C SER A 693 27.54 -0.96 11.25
N ASP A 694 26.55 -0.49 11.97
CA ASP A 694 26.18 -0.98 13.32
C ASP A 694 25.20 -2.15 13.24
N CYS A 695 24.82 -2.59 12.02
CA CYS A 695 23.88 -3.68 11.78
C CYS A 695 24.58 -4.98 11.40
N ALA A 696 24.16 -6.08 11.99
CA ALA A 696 24.34 -7.40 11.41
C ALA A 696 23.52 -7.52 10.12
N PHE A 697 24.09 -8.13 9.10
CA PHE A 697 23.42 -8.42 7.84
C PHE A 697 23.50 -9.91 7.54
N THR A 698 22.35 -10.53 7.26
CA THR A 698 22.31 -11.94 6.84
C THR A 698 21.93 -12.02 5.36
N SER A 699 22.82 -12.58 4.54
CA SER A 699 22.60 -12.76 3.11
C SER A 699 21.55 -13.85 2.85
N ASP A 700 20.50 -13.51 2.11
CA ASP A 700 19.48 -14.49 1.67
C ASP A 700 20.05 -15.54 0.70
N VAL A 701 21.16 -15.23 0.00
CA VAL A 701 21.78 -16.10 -0.99
C VAL A 701 22.75 -17.10 -0.36
N SER A 702 23.61 -16.62 0.53
CA SER A 702 24.66 -17.47 1.14
C SER A 702 24.30 -17.99 2.53
N GLY A 703 23.31 -17.40 3.19
CA GLY A 703 23.00 -17.65 4.60
C GLY A 703 24.06 -17.12 5.58
N LEU A 704 25.12 -16.46 5.06
CA LEU A 704 26.21 -15.93 5.89
C LEU A 704 25.77 -14.67 6.60
N THR A 705 26.03 -14.60 7.90
CA THR A 705 25.84 -13.40 8.70
C THR A 705 27.12 -12.59 8.75
N TRP A 706 27.03 -11.33 8.30
CA TRP A 706 28.06 -10.31 8.41
C TRP A 706 27.87 -9.53 9.69
N LEU A 707 28.89 -9.52 10.55
CA LEU A 707 28.85 -8.88 11.86
C LEU A 707 28.94 -7.35 11.76
N PRO A 708 28.38 -6.61 12.73
CA PRO A 708 28.56 -5.16 12.81
C PRO A 708 30.03 -4.77 12.92
N ASP A 709 30.37 -3.58 12.40
CA ASP A 709 31.72 -3.02 12.50
C ASP A 709 32.03 -2.55 13.94
N GLN A 710 33.30 -2.65 14.35
CA GLN A 710 33.75 -2.20 15.67
C GLN A 710 35.18 -1.64 15.64
N PRO A 711 35.58 -0.80 16.62
CA PRO A 711 36.98 -0.41 16.77
C PRO A 711 37.83 -1.61 17.22
N TYR A 712 39.03 -1.69 16.71
CA TYR A 712 39.96 -2.75 17.10
C TYR A 712 40.28 -2.70 18.61
N SER A 713 40.25 -3.87 19.22
CA SER A 713 40.78 -4.11 20.58
C SER A 713 41.62 -5.40 20.58
N LYS A 714 42.63 -5.43 21.46
CA LYS A 714 43.53 -6.60 21.56
C LYS A 714 42.76 -7.88 21.91
N GLY A 715 42.97 -8.94 21.21
CA GLY A 715 42.28 -10.21 21.33
C GLY A 715 40.99 -10.30 20.50
N SER A 716 40.78 -9.34 19.60
CA SER A 716 39.56 -9.21 18.79
C SER A 716 39.93 -8.81 17.35
N TRP A 717 39.01 -8.08 16.72
CA TRP A 717 39.14 -7.51 15.37
C TRP A 717 38.52 -6.13 15.31
N GLY A 718 38.82 -5.35 14.30
CA GLY A 718 38.18 -4.05 14.07
C GLY A 718 39.00 -3.06 13.28
N TYR A 719 38.40 -1.88 13.09
CA TYR A 719 39.03 -0.78 12.38
C TYR A 719 39.99 0.04 13.28
N ILE A 720 40.98 0.63 12.63
CA ILE A 720 41.82 1.67 13.22
C ILE A 720 41.65 2.95 12.40
N GLU A 721 41.05 3.98 13.04
CA GLU A 721 40.68 5.24 12.43
C GLU A 721 39.59 5.09 11.35
N GLY A 722 39.26 6.19 10.71
CA GLY A 722 38.26 6.26 9.68
C GLY A 722 36.85 6.58 10.21
N LYS A 723 35.99 7.08 9.32
CA LYS A 723 34.64 7.53 9.63
C LYS A 723 33.61 6.68 8.90
N ALA A 724 32.62 6.14 9.62
CA ALA A 724 31.49 5.43 9.04
C ALA A 724 30.67 6.36 8.12
N ARG A 725 30.26 5.83 6.99
CA ARG A 725 29.44 6.48 5.97
C ARG A 725 28.40 5.51 5.44
N SER A 726 27.35 6.05 4.87
CA SER A 726 26.30 5.25 4.22
C SER A 726 25.71 5.98 3.01
N THR A 727 25.11 5.21 2.13
CA THR A 727 24.30 5.66 1.00
C THR A 727 22.98 4.89 0.98
N THR A 728 21.94 5.49 0.44
CA THR A 728 20.68 4.80 0.11
C THR A 728 20.62 4.45 -1.37
N SER A 729 21.66 4.73 -2.13
CA SER A 729 21.74 4.40 -3.56
C SER A 729 21.90 2.90 -3.76
N GLU A 730 21.21 2.36 -4.76
CA GLU A 730 21.36 0.98 -5.18
C GLU A 730 22.81 0.69 -5.61
N ILE A 731 23.31 -0.46 -5.20
CA ILE A 731 24.58 -1.01 -5.65
C ILE A 731 24.28 -2.17 -6.59
N GLU A 732 24.73 -2.04 -7.82
CA GLU A 732 24.54 -3.01 -8.88
C GLU A 732 25.47 -4.23 -8.74
N ASN A 733 25.19 -5.30 -9.51
CA ASN A 733 25.93 -6.56 -9.52
C ASN A 733 25.95 -7.32 -8.19
N THR A 734 24.94 -7.10 -7.35
CA THR A 734 24.79 -7.82 -6.09
C THR A 734 23.32 -7.85 -5.65
N THR A 735 22.94 -8.93 -4.97
CA THR A 735 21.67 -9.00 -4.20
C THR A 735 21.89 -8.58 -2.74
N ASP A 736 23.15 -8.50 -2.30
CA ASP A 736 23.57 -8.11 -0.96
C ASP A 736 23.93 -6.62 -0.89
N GLY A 737 23.11 -5.78 -1.53
CA GLY A 737 23.31 -4.33 -1.61
C GLY A 737 23.70 -3.66 -0.28
N PRO A 738 23.03 -3.98 0.86
CA PRO A 738 23.37 -3.39 2.16
C PRO A 738 24.84 -3.49 2.58
N LEU A 739 25.55 -4.58 2.20
CA LEU A 739 27.00 -4.73 2.47
C LEU A 739 27.89 -3.71 1.74
N TYR A 740 27.37 -3.06 0.72
CA TYR A 740 28.09 -2.07 -0.07
C TYR A 740 27.54 -0.67 0.12
N GLN A 741 26.39 -0.52 0.78
CA GLN A 741 25.76 0.76 1.08
C GLN A 741 26.32 1.43 2.35
N THR A 742 27.16 0.71 3.11
CA THR A 742 27.91 1.23 4.24
C THR A 742 29.41 1.05 4.00
N TRP A 743 30.23 1.99 4.51
CA TRP A 743 31.67 1.90 4.39
C TRP A 743 32.37 2.73 5.46
N ARG A 744 33.66 2.46 5.64
CA ARG A 744 34.53 3.30 6.44
C ARG A 744 35.47 4.08 5.55
N GLU A 745 35.38 5.41 5.62
CA GLU A 745 36.13 6.38 4.85
C GLU A 745 37.39 6.84 5.61
N ASN A 746 38.55 7.04 4.93
CA ASN A 746 39.83 7.33 5.53
C ASN A 746 40.27 6.30 6.57
N LEU A 747 40.05 5.04 6.28
CA LEU A 747 40.47 3.90 7.08
C LEU A 747 42.00 3.78 7.01
N ARG A 748 42.67 3.81 8.17
CA ARG A 748 44.11 3.57 8.23
C ARG A 748 44.44 2.08 8.18
N ALA A 749 43.76 1.32 8.95
CA ALA A 749 43.95 -0.14 9.00
C ALA A 749 42.69 -0.86 9.43
N TYR A 750 42.59 -2.14 9.06
CA TYR A 750 41.74 -3.12 9.67
C TYR A 750 42.58 -4.23 10.29
N GLN A 751 42.45 -4.49 11.60
CA GLN A 751 43.27 -5.45 12.33
C GLN A 751 42.44 -6.61 12.86
N ILE A 752 42.97 -7.83 12.75
CA ILE A 752 42.30 -9.03 13.21
C ILE A 752 43.35 -9.92 13.91
N ASP A 753 43.13 -10.20 15.19
CA ASP A 753 43.98 -11.17 15.89
C ASP A 753 43.63 -12.57 15.41
N ALA A 754 44.61 -13.26 14.84
CA ALA A 754 44.45 -14.56 14.21
C ALA A 754 45.77 -15.36 14.33
N PRO A 755 45.71 -16.67 14.60
CA PRO A 755 46.94 -17.51 14.68
C PRO A 755 47.77 -17.43 13.40
N SER A 756 49.08 -17.72 13.50
CA SER A 756 49.91 -17.87 12.30
C SER A 756 49.34 -18.95 11.37
N GLY A 757 49.47 -18.73 10.06
CA GLY A 757 48.93 -19.63 9.04
C GLY A 757 48.60 -18.95 7.71
N THR A 758 48.03 -19.70 6.80
CA THR A 758 47.57 -19.23 5.49
C THR A 758 46.10 -18.85 5.59
N TYR A 759 45.76 -17.66 5.07
CA TYR A 759 44.42 -17.12 5.10
C TYR A 759 43.98 -16.65 3.72
N GLU A 760 42.71 -16.81 3.43
CA GLU A 760 42.00 -16.08 2.40
C GLU A 760 41.43 -14.83 3.03
N VAL A 761 41.78 -13.68 2.45
CA VAL A 761 41.23 -12.36 2.80
C VAL A 761 40.44 -11.83 1.60
N GLU A 762 39.15 -11.66 1.77
CA GLU A 762 38.27 -11.06 0.75
C GLU A 762 37.85 -9.66 1.18
N LEU A 763 38.13 -8.67 0.32
CA LEU A 763 37.74 -7.28 0.51
C LEU A 763 36.57 -6.94 -0.42
N LEU A 764 35.49 -6.39 0.15
CA LEU A 764 34.33 -5.92 -0.57
C LEU A 764 34.44 -4.41 -0.76
N MET A 765 34.18 -3.95 -1.96
CA MET A 765 34.27 -2.54 -2.32
C MET A 765 33.22 -2.18 -3.37
N ALA A 766 32.82 -0.91 -3.39
CA ALA A 766 32.07 -0.28 -4.45
C ALA A 766 32.51 1.17 -4.56
N ASP A 767 32.48 1.75 -5.75
CA ASP A 767 32.61 3.19 -5.89
C ASP A 767 31.29 3.86 -5.51
N VAL A 768 31.23 4.40 -4.29
CA VAL A 768 30.02 4.99 -3.72
C VAL A 768 30.17 6.48 -3.56
N SER A 769 29.32 7.26 -4.22
CA SER A 769 29.22 8.68 -3.94
C SER A 769 28.46 8.94 -2.64
N ARG A 770 28.74 10.08 -2.00
CA ARG A 770 27.89 10.56 -0.91
C ARG A 770 26.49 10.80 -1.46
N SER A 771 25.54 9.95 -1.12
CA SER A 771 24.15 10.34 -1.29
C SER A 771 23.80 11.42 -0.28
N ARG A 772 23.17 12.49 -0.74
CA ARG A 772 22.43 13.35 0.17
C ARG A 772 21.26 12.52 0.69
N PRO A 773 21.05 12.44 2.01
CA PRO A 773 19.91 11.67 2.48
C PRO A 773 18.63 12.24 1.87
N GLN A 774 17.80 11.39 1.16
CA GLN A 774 16.44 11.20 1.56
C GLN A 774 15.35 11.68 0.63
N LEU A 775 14.97 12.93 0.66
CA LEU A 775 13.85 13.45 -0.13
C LEU A 775 14.15 13.36 -1.64
N ALA A 776 15.40 13.55 -2.01
CA ALA A 776 15.85 13.45 -3.40
C ALA A 776 15.75 12.03 -3.96
N ASN A 777 15.93 10.99 -3.13
CA ASN A 777 15.79 9.58 -3.54
C ASN A 777 14.33 9.17 -3.69
N LEU A 778 13.46 9.66 -2.81
CA LEU A 778 12.01 9.46 -2.90
C LEU A 778 11.40 9.95 -4.22
N LEU A 779 12.01 10.98 -4.81
CA LEU A 779 11.47 11.68 -5.98
C LEU A 779 12.15 11.28 -7.29
N GLY A 780 12.96 10.20 -7.28
CA GLY A 780 13.75 9.83 -8.45
C GLY A 780 14.85 10.85 -8.80
N ARG A 781 15.09 11.82 -7.92
CA ARG A 781 16.21 12.77 -7.99
C ARG A 781 17.40 12.22 -7.23
N GLY A 782 17.61 10.89 -7.29
CA GLY A 782 18.80 10.25 -6.77
C GLY A 782 20.03 10.97 -7.34
N ASP A 783 21.07 10.98 -6.54
CA ASP A 783 22.38 11.51 -6.85
C ASP A 783 22.69 11.40 -8.36
N ASP A 784 22.87 12.50 -9.01
CA ASP A 784 23.10 12.66 -10.44
C ASP A 784 24.51 12.23 -10.90
N GLY A 785 25.14 11.36 -10.12
CA GLY A 785 26.27 10.56 -10.60
C GLY A 785 27.61 11.25 -10.57
N GLN A 786 27.81 12.26 -9.73
CA GLN A 786 29.20 12.70 -9.44
C GLN A 786 29.85 11.62 -8.55
N ALA A 787 30.66 10.78 -9.20
CA ALA A 787 31.56 9.86 -8.54
C ALA A 787 32.32 10.56 -7.41
N ILE A 788 32.61 9.84 -6.31
CA ILE A 788 33.64 10.31 -5.38
C ILE A 788 34.88 10.49 -6.22
N ALA A 789 35.27 11.76 -6.42
CA ALA A 789 36.34 12.05 -7.30
C ALA A 789 37.55 11.21 -6.91
N ASP A 790 37.90 10.27 -7.77
CA ASP A 790 39.21 9.70 -7.94
C ASP A 790 39.94 9.30 -6.64
N SER A 791 39.34 8.37 -5.90
CA SER A 791 40.02 7.76 -4.74
C SER A 791 41.04 6.75 -5.21
N ARG A 792 42.31 6.99 -4.90
CA ARG A 792 43.43 6.08 -5.19
C ARG A 792 44.21 5.78 -3.92
N PHE A 793 44.50 4.52 -3.70
CA PHE A 793 45.19 4.06 -2.50
C PHE A 793 45.92 2.74 -2.73
N ASN A 794 46.86 2.50 -1.88
CA ASN A 794 47.60 1.24 -1.81
C ASN A 794 46.99 0.36 -0.73
N ILE A 795 46.98 -0.97 -0.94
CA ILE A 795 46.60 -1.93 0.07
C ILE A 795 47.75 -2.87 0.38
N THR A 796 48.09 -3.00 1.66
CA THR A 796 49.10 -3.93 2.15
C THR A 796 48.49 -4.86 3.17
N ILE A 797 48.64 -6.18 3.02
CA ILE A 797 48.11 -7.18 3.95
C ILE A 797 49.28 -8.01 4.51
N CYS A 798 49.47 -8.05 5.82
CA CYS A 798 50.57 -8.74 6.53
C CYS A 798 51.92 -8.39 5.91
N GLY A 799 52.20 -7.11 5.68
CA GLY A 799 53.47 -6.62 5.09
C GLY A 799 53.60 -6.84 3.58
N ARG A 800 52.69 -7.53 2.92
CA ARG A 800 52.69 -7.72 1.46
C ARG A 800 51.85 -6.68 0.78
N ARG A 801 52.42 -5.88 -0.11
CA ARG A 801 51.66 -4.97 -0.99
C ARG A 801 50.82 -5.82 -1.97
N VAL A 802 49.49 -5.75 -1.87
CA VAL A 802 48.55 -6.53 -2.70
C VAL A 802 47.91 -5.66 -3.79
N GLU A 803 47.74 -4.36 -3.56
CA GLU A 803 47.32 -3.38 -4.55
C GLU A 803 48.22 -2.12 -4.51
N THR A 804 48.51 -1.57 -5.69
CA THR A 804 49.27 -0.35 -5.86
C THR A 804 48.51 0.61 -6.76
N ASP A 805 48.36 1.85 -6.32
CA ASP A 805 47.61 2.91 -7.05
C ASP A 805 46.23 2.46 -7.51
N PHE A 806 45.57 1.72 -6.63
CA PHE A 806 44.28 1.11 -6.89
C PHE A 806 43.12 2.11 -6.69
N SER A 807 42.14 2.06 -7.57
CA SER A 807 40.87 2.78 -7.41
C SER A 807 39.68 1.84 -7.53
N PRO A 808 38.70 1.91 -6.64
CA PRO A 808 37.43 1.18 -6.83
C PRO A 808 36.71 1.55 -8.14
N ALA A 809 36.99 2.74 -8.69
CA ALA A 809 36.47 3.21 -9.96
C ALA A 809 37.23 2.67 -11.20
N ASP A 810 38.40 2.02 -11.01
CA ASP A 810 39.16 1.44 -12.13
C ASP A 810 38.31 0.38 -12.84
N GLY A 811 37.93 0.63 -14.11
CA GLY A 811 37.07 -0.23 -14.89
C GLY A 811 35.68 0.38 -15.18
N GLY A 812 35.40 1.61 -14.73
CA GLY A 812 34.18 2.34 -15.05
C GLY A 812 32.92 1.84 -14.29
N HIS A 813 33.10 1.17 -13.16
CA HIS A 813 32.02 0.51 -12.40
C HIS A 813 31.51 1.37 -11.24
N TYR A 814 30.94 2.53 -11.56
CA TYR A 814 30.24 3.36 -10.57
C TYR A 814 29.05 2.62 -9.97
N ARG A 815 28.97 2.59 -8.63
CA ARG A 815 27.95 1.88 -7.85
C ARG A 815 27.81 0.38 -8.19
N GLN A 816 28.89 -0.26 -8.56
CA GLN A 816 28.91 -1.70 -8.79
C GLN A 816 29.70 -2.41 -7.72
N ALA A 817 29.13 -3.49 -7.19
CA ALA A 817 29.79 -4.33 -6.21
C ALA A 817 30.91 -5.11 -6.88
N PHE A 818 32.08 -5.09 -6.24
CA PHE A 818 33.17 -5.98 -6.62
C PHE A 818 33.92 -6.50 -5.40
N ARG A 819 34.67 -7.59 -5.59
CA ARG A 819 35.42 -8.28 -4.55
C ARG A 819 36.84 -8.53 -5.00
N ARG A 820 37.79 -8.43 -4.04
CA ARG A 820 39.19 -8.80 -4.23
C ARG A 820 39.57 -9.86 -3.23
N ARG A 821 40.18 -10.95 -3.69
CA ARG A 821 40.59 -12.08 -2.86
C ARG A 821 42.12 -12.23 -2.89
N TYR A 822 42.70 -12.45 -1.71
CA TYR A 822 44.13 -12.59 -1.54
C TYR A 822 44.41 -13.79 -0.65
N ILE A 823 45.39 -14.64 -1.04
CA ILE A 823 45.96 -15.66 -0.20
C ILE A 823 47.17 -15.09 0.49
N ILE A 824 47.15 -15.06 1.82
CA ILE A 824 48.14 -14.36 2.64
C ILE A 824 48.75 -15.31 3.67
N GLN A 825 50.07 -15.21 3.88
CA GLN A 825 50.77 -15.86 4.98
C GLN A 825 50.82 -14.93 6.18
N ASN A 826 50.09 -15.26 7.23
CA ASN A 826 50.19 -14.58 8.52
C ASN A 826 51.28 -15.25 9.38
N LYS A 827 52.32 -14.45 9.74
CA LYS A 827 53.46 -14.88 10.54
C LYS A 827 53.44 -14.35 11.98
N GLU A 828 52.59 -13.34 12.26
CA GLU A 828 52.66 -12.53 13.49
C GLU A 828 51.44 -12.67 14.42
N ASN A 829 50.66 -13.74 14.30
CA ASN A 829 49.39 -13.91 15.04
C ASN A 829 48.42 -12.73 14.91
N LYS A 830 48.57 -11.92 13.85
CA LYS A 830 47.73 -10.75 13.56
C LYS A 830 47.68 -10.51 12.06
N ILE A 831 46.51 -10.36 11.52
CA ILE A 831 46.25 -9.94 10.14
C ILE A 831 46.03 -8.44 10.14
N ASP A 832 46.98 -7.69 9.51
CA ASP A 832 46.86 -6.26 9.29
C ASP A 832 46.48 -5.99 7.83
N VAL A 833 45.42 -5.26 7.58
CA VAL A 833 45.05 -4.73 6.28
C VAL A 833 45.24 -3.21 6.34
N LEU A 834 46.32 -2.74 5.73
CA LEU A 834 46.75 -1.32 5.78
C LEU A 834 46.32 -0.60 4.51
N PHE A 835 45.83 0.61 4.67
CA PHE A 835 45.41 1.50 3.58
C PHE A 835 46.30 2.78 3.56
N GLU A 836 46.94 3.03 2.43
CA GLU A 836 47.75 4.21 2.20
C GLU A 836 47.11 5.05 1.10
N THR A 837 46.46 6.16 1.47
CA THR A 837 45.76 7.04 0.52
C THR A 837 46.78 7.82 -0.33
N LEU A 838 46.68 7.72 -1.65
CA LEU A 838 47.47 8.49 -2.62
C LEU A 838 46.70 9.72 -3.11
N LYS A 839 45.37 9.54 -3.33
CA LYS A 839 44.49 10.61 -3.77
C LYS A 839 43.08 10.36 -3.21
N GLY A 840 42.31 11.43 -2.92
CA GLY A 840 40.96 11.31 -2.42
C GLY A 840 40.86 10.63 -1.05
N LYS A 841 40.06 9.61 -0.90
CA LYS A 841 39.77 8.92 0.36
C LYS A 841 39.70 7.40 0.17
N CYS A 842 40.55 6.66 0.85
CA CYS A 842 40.42 5.22 0.88
C CYS A 842 39.13 4.79 1.60
N HIS A 843 38.59 3.68 1.19
CA HIS A 843 37.40 3.11 1.83
C HIS A 843 37.28 1.59 1.66
N LEU A 844 36.52 0.99 2.55
CA LEU A 844 36.21 -0.45 2.56
C LEU A 844 34.73 -0.61 2.98
N THR A 845 34.00 -1.50 2.31
CA THR A 845 32.58 -1.77 2.60
C THR A 845 32.38 -3.08 3.36
N GLY A 846 33.23 -4.07 3.15
CA GLY A 846 33.18 -5.34 3.87
C GLY A 846 34.49 -6.09 3.82
N ILE A 847 34.73 -6.92 4.81
CA ILE A 847 35.90 -7.80 4.88
C ILE A 847 35.49 -9.20 5.35
N LYS A 848 36.01 -10.23 4.67
CA LYS A 848 35.78 -11.60 5.04
C LYS A 848 37.11 -12.35 5.09
N ILE A 849 37.29 -13.14 6.12
CA ILE A 849 38.54 -13.84 6.40
C ILE A 849 38.25 -15.30 6.80
N ARG A 850 39.00 -16.21 6.21
CA ARG A 850 38.99 -17.61 6.64
C ARG A 850 40.41 -18.20 6.59
N LYS A 851 40.68 -19.11 7.50
CA LYS A 851 41.94 -19.92 7.50
C LYS A 851 41.85 -21.01 6.44
N LEU A 852 42.94 -21.22 5.67
CA LEU A 852 43.03 -22.25 4.63
C LEU A 852 43.74 -23.52 5.16
#